data_8a7c06c6424a34c7033a175e84ced78f
#
_entry.id   8a7c06c6424a34c7033a175e84ced78f
#
_cell.length_a   1.000
_cell.length_b   1.000
_cell.length_c   1.000
_cell.angle_alpha   90.00
_cell.angle_beta   90.00
_cell.angle_gamma   90.00
#
_symmetry.space_group_name_H-M   'P 1'
#
loop_
_entity.id
_entity.type
_entity.pdbx_description
1 polymer ?
#
loop_
_entity_poly.entity_id
_entity_poly.type
_entity_poly.pdbx_seq_one_letter_code
_entity_poly.pdbx_strand_id
1 'polypeptide(L)'
;MKKILRLAAALAAPLMLAHCGQSDSPLTGEDSSSQGKYDARVIRTPLGIPHVKANRAGDFGSVGYGLGYAFSEDNLCVLLDDIVTIRGERAEFFGRDGTYTIQANGSTAANVDSDFFWRSLITPEALAKLKADAAPEALAATIGFKDGVNRYIAELKAGGFPGRHSACANGAWLRPLDDDDMFRRYLRLGVLASSSVFVTNVAQAAPPALGAPAAAPLTLAQAKRAIEFDQQNKGPLSFFNNSDRPFGSNMYALGKDATASGVPMVFGNPHFPWIGTERLYISHLTVPKADGGAFDIMGSSLYGVPAILIGFNDKLAWSHTVSTAYRFTFYELTLVPGDPTSYVYGTETLKMDAVPMTIAVKEADGSMGSESRTLYKSKFGPMLTLSVSGVNLFPWSPAKAYTLRDANFENTRLINQFFKWDAAGSVDEFKALHKSAGPGSKAYYGDVTVVPNVPDTKAQTCGTSVQAAALSALMPGLALLDGSRADCEWDTDADAPAPGIFGAGNLPTLERDDWVHNCNDSYWVTNPAEPITGFASIIGAEETERSLRTRLCMLQVIQRLAGTDGLPGNKFDLQNLQDIVLGSRIYSAELARDDVVASICAVGNVLTTSGPVDVSEACAVLQDWSMRNNLDDVGGHIWREFFTAVAANTAVVSSVSSRLRWLTPFSATDPVNTPNTLNVLSPLVQQALGDAVTRVSNAGVAMDAPLGTLQRSGVIGSNSVPVFGGTGGEGAFTIISAPRLTDQGYPVTFGNSYIQTVTWSDNSANAKVQAEGFITYSQSTDPANPHYFDFTQEYSAKRWHKFPFHEADVQAAKVSEKNLSE
;
A
#
# COMPACT_ATOMS: atom_id res chain seq x y z
N MET A 1 -38.63 14.67 -53.90
CA MET A 1 -40.03 14.39 -54.35
C MET A 1 -40.76 13.63 -53.26
N LYS A 2 -41.80 14.23 -52.77
CA LYS A 2 -43.03 13.68 -52.21
C LYS A 2 -42.84 12.77 -51.03
N LYS A 3 -43.14 13.20 -49.82
CA LYS A 3 -44.45 13.52 -49.18
C LYS A 3 -45.04 12.28 -48.50
N ILE A 4 -45.24 12.30 -47.20
CA ILE A 4 -46.44 12.74 -46.43
C ILE A 4 -47.07 11.48 -45.79
N LEU A 5 -47.60 11.33 -44.63
CA LEU A 5 -48.08 12.15 -43.49
C LEU A 5 -48.70 11.18 -42.43
N ARG A 6 -48.54 11.49 -41.18
CA ARG A 6 -49.49 11.43 -40.06
C ARG A 6 -50.47 10.22 -39.92
N LEU A 7 -50.67 9.64 -38.73
CA LEU A 7 -51.66 10.15 -37.76
C LEU A 7 -51.57 9.33 -36.42
N ALA A 8 -51.75 10.03 -35.33
CA ALA A 8 -51.96 9.54 -33.99
C ALA A 8 -53.44 9.19 -33.75
N ALA A 9 -53.71 8.25 -32.83
CA ALA A 9 -54.94 8.28 -32.01
C ALA A 9 -54.77 7.45 -30.76
N ALA A 10 -55.04 8.05 -29.62
CA ALA A 10 -55.24 7.47 -28.32
C ALA A 10 -56.66 6.91 -28.17
N LEU A 11 -56.89 5.91 -27.22
CA LEU A 11 -58.07 5.86 -26.36
C LEU A 11 -58.07 4.60 -25.48
N ALA A 12 -57.97 4.78 -24.19
CA ALA A 12 -58.79 4.38 -23.05
C ALA A 12 -59.22 2.88 -22.84
N ALA A 13 -59.01 2.46 -21.59
CA ALA A 13 -59.46 1.23 -20.93
C ALA A 13 -61.01 1.06 -20.85
N PRO A 14 -61.52 -0.14 -20.52
CA PRO A 14 -61.98 -0.30 -19.15
C PRO A 14 -61.74 -1.68 -18.50
N LEU A 15 -61.79 -1.67 -17.15
CA LEU A 15 -61.92 -2.83 -16.24
C LEU A 15 -63.14 -3.71 -16.55
N MET A 16 -63.00 -5.05 -16.35
CA MET A 16 -64.07 -5.90 -15.88
C MET A 16 -63.53 -7.00 -14.96
N LEU A 17 -64.07 -7.03 -13.73
CA LEU A 17 -64.04 -8.15 -12.80
C LEU A 17 -64.98 -9.25 -13.28
N ALA A 18 -64.56 -10.49 -13.18
CA ALA A 18 -65.50 -11.61 -13.02
C ALA A 18 -64.85 -12.76 -12.22
N HIS A 19 -65.66 -13.32 -11.34
CA HIS A 19 -65.31 -14.23 -10.25
C HIS A 19 -65.41 -15.72 -10.67
N CYS A 20 -64.67 -16.55 -9.93
CA CYS A 20 -64.93 -17.93 -9.50
C CYS A 20 -64.84 -19.11 -10.47
N GLY A 21 -63.98 -20.02 -10.06
CA GLY A 21 -63.93 -21.40 -10.45
C GLY A 21 -62.86 -22.19 -9.70
N GLN A 22 -63.22 -22.78 -8.53
CA GLN A 22 -62.40 -23.77 -7.83
C GLN A 22 -62.26 -25.05 -8.63
N SER A 23 -61.05 -25.57 -8.76
CA SER A 23 -60.81 -27.02 -8.95
C SER A 23 -59.61 -27.41 -8.09
N ASP A 24 -59.87 -28.17 -7.05
CA ASP A 24 -58.95 -28.85 -6.17
C ASP A 24 -58.09 -29.86 -6.96
N SER A 25 -56.80 -29.68 -6.92
CA SER A 25 -55.79 -30.72 -7.12
C SER A 25 -54.70 -30.58 -6.07
N PRO A 26 -54.35 -31.63 -5.35
CA PRO A 26 -53.38 -31.55 -4.28
C PRO A 26 -51.99 -31.39 -4.89
N LEU A 27 -51.43 -30.17 -4.84
CA LEU A 27 -50.02 -29.95 -4.98
C LEU A 27 -49.34 -30.52 -3.74
N THR A 28 -48.60 -31.58 -3.93
CA THR A 28 -47.65 -32.12 -2.98
C THR A 28 -46.74 -30.98 -2.54
N GLY A 29 -46.77 -30.65 -1.25
CA GLY A 29 -45.88 -29.66 -0.66
C GLY A 29 -44.41 -30.12 -0.83
N GLU A 30 -43.68 -29.40 -1.63
CA GLU A 30 -42.27 -29.35 -1.46
C GLU A 30 -41.99 -28.57 -0.15
N ASP A 31 -41.44 -29.29 0.81
CA ASP A 31 -40.89 -28.72 2.02
C ASP A 31 -39.94 -27.57 1.63
N SER A 32 -40.41 -26.34 1.72
CA SER A 32 -39.55 -25.19 1.88
C SER A 32 -38.93 -25.25 3.28
N SER A 33 -38.01 -26.21 3.50
CA SER A 33 -37.07 -26.11 4.59
C SER A 33 -36.47 -24.73 4.48
N SER A 34 -36.61 -23.91 5.50
CA SER A 34 -36.00 -22.58 5.61
C SER A 34 -34.47 -22.73 5.42
N GLN A 35 -34.01 -22.59 4.18
CA GLN A 35 -32.56 -22.48 3.95
C GLN A 35 -32.08 -21.24 4.70
N GLY A 36 -31.15 -21.43 5.63
CA GLY A 36 -30.55 -20.35 6.38
C GLY A 36 -29.95 -19.30 5.44
N LYS A 37 -29.78 -18.10 5.94
CA LYS A 37 -29.23 -16.96 5.19
C LYS A 37 -27.85 -17.28 4.62
N TYR A 38 -26.99 -17.95 5.39
CA TYR A 38 -25.62 -18.32 5.04
C TYR A 38 -25.39 -19.83 5.22
N ASP A 39 -24.49 -20.37 4.38
CA ASP A 39 -24.05 -21.77 4.45
C ASP A 39 -22.61 -21.88 3.89
N ALA A 40 -21.63 -21.82 4.76
CA ALA A 40 -20.22 -21.84 4.42
C ALA A 40 -19.45 -22.96 5.13
N ARG A 41 -18.48 -23.54 4.46
CA ARG A 41 -17.48 -24.44 5.03
C ARG A 41 -16.15 -23.71 5.13
N VAL A 42 -15.52 -23.72 6.31
CA VAL A 42 -14.19 -23.17 6.58
C VAL A 42 -13.27 -24.33 6.96
N ILE A 43 -12.24 -24.59 6.15
CA ILE A 43 -11.16 -25.52 6.45
C ILE A 43 -9.92 -24.71 6.79
N ARG A 44 -9.24 -25.08 7.88
CA ARG A 44 -7.91 -24.56 8.20
C ARG A 44 -6.86 -25.58 7.78
N THR A 45 -5.83 -25.14 7.09
CA THR A 45 -4.62 -25.91 6.77
C THR A 45 -3.45 -25.44 7.63
N PRO A 46 -2.25 -26.07 7.61
CA PRO A 46 -1.11 -25.65 8.43
C PRO A 46 -0.84 -24.15 8.33
N LEU A 47 -0.28 -23.59 9.41
CA LEU A 47 -0.01 -22.15 9.56
C LEU A 47 -1.27 -21.28 9.60
N GLY A 48 -2.46 -21.90 9.80
CA GLY A 48 -3.72 -21.20 10.00
C GLY A 48 -4.39 -20.65 8.75
N ILE A 49 -4.04 -21.08 7.56
CA ILE A 49 -4.64 -20.57 6.31
C ILE A 49 -6.10 -21.03 6.21
N PRO A 50 -7.09 -20.12 6.12
CA PRO A 50 -8.49 -20.48 5.93
C PRO A 50 -8.81 -20.68 4.45
N HIS A 51 -9.47 -21.79 4.15
CA HIS A 51 -10.12 -22.11 2.88
C HIS A 51 -11.63 -22.04 3.10
N VAL A 52 -12.24 -21.00 2.52
CA VAL A 52 -13.65 -20.70 2.72
C VAL A 52 -14.42 -21.03 1.45
N LYS A 53 -15.38 -21.95 1.57
CA LYS A 53 -16.20 -22.41 0.45
C LYS A 53 -17.67 -22.22 0.74
N ALA A 54 -18.40 -21.59 -0.17
CA ALA A 54 -19.85 -21.60 -0.15
C ALA A 54 -20.37 -23.00 -0.51
N ASN A 55 -21.41 -23.50 0.21
CA ASN A 55 -22.05 -24.78 -0.11
C ASN A 55 -23.08 -24.64 -1.24
N ARG A 56 -23.51 -23.41 -1.55
CA ARG A 56 -24.48 -23.10 -2.61
C ARG A 56 -23.82 -22.38 -3.78
N ALA A 57 -24.30 -22.65 -4.99
CA ALA A 57 -23.79 -21.98 -6.20
C ALA A 57 -24.13 -20.48 -6.20
N GLY A 58 -23.18 -19.64 -6.58
CA GLY A 58 -23.35 -18.19 -6.66
C GLY A 58 -23.46 -17.47 -5.31
N ASP A 59 -23.22 -18.14 -4.20
CA ASP A 59 -23.44 -17.60 -2.85
C ASP A 59 -22.19 -16.91 -2.30
N PHE A 60 -21.91 -15.72 -2.82
CA PHE A 60 -20.81 -14.87 -2.34
C PHE A 60 -21.04 -14.38 -0.90
N GLY A 61 -22.29 -14.27 -0.46
CA GLY A 61 -22.63 -13.93 0.91
C GLY A 61 -22.10 -14.95 1.92
N SER A 62 -22.27 -16.25 1.64
CA SER A 62 -21.75 -17.32 2.48
C SER A 62 -20.22 -17.33 2.54
N VAL A 63 -19.51 -17.07 1.42
CA VAL A 63 -18.05 -16.94 1.44
C VAL A 63 -17.61 -15.75 2.28
N GLY A 64 -18.27 -14.58 2.12
CA GLY A 64 -18.00 -13.42 2.97
C GLY A 64 -18.22 -13.74 4.45
N TYR A 65 -19.33 -14.42 4.80
CA TYR A 65 -19.65 -14.82 6.16
C TYR A 65 -18.60 -15.75 6.78
N GLY A 66 -18.22 -16.79 6.06
CA GLY A 66 -17.17 -17.71 6.50
C GLY A 66 -15.83 -17.02 6.69
N LEU A 67 -15.45 -16.12 5.75
CA LEU A 67 -14.21 -15.36 5.85
C LEU A 67 -14.24 -14.39 7.03
N GLY A 68 -15.33 -13.64 7.23
CA GLY A 68 -15.47 -12.69 8.34
C GLY A 68 -15.35 -13.37 9.70
N TYR A 69 -15.95 -14.55 9.85
CA TYR A 69 -15.80 -15.38 11.04
C TYR A 69 -14.35 -15.85 11.23
N ALA A 70 -13.74 -16.48 10.21
CA ALA A 70 -12.38 -16.99 10.28
C ALA A 70 -11.34 -15.87 10.52
N PHE A 71 -11.53 -14.72 9.87
CA PHE A 71 -10.70 -13.53 10.08
C PHE A 71 -10.79 -13.03 11.52
N SER A 72 -11.99 -13.04 12.11
CA SER A 72 -12.19 -12.59 13.49
C SER A 72 -11.55 -13.51 14.51
N GLU A 73 -11.49 -14.82 14.25
CA GLU A 73 -10.72 -15.76 15.08
C GLU A 73 -9.24 -15.34 15.20
N ASP A 74 -8.69 -14.68 14.18
CA ASP A 74 -7.28 -14.32 14.13
C ASP A 74 -7.02 -12.85 14.46
N ASN A 75 -7.90 -11.90 14.05
CA ASN A 75 -7.56 -10.49 13.95
C ASN A 75 -8.64 -9.51 14.44
N LEU A 76 -9.59 -9.94 15.27
CA LEU A 76 -10.75 -9.13 15.67
C LEU A 76 -10.38 -7.75 16.21
N CYS A 77 -9.46 -7.67 17.19
CA CYS A 77 -9.16 -6.41 17.86
C CYS A 77 -8.57 -5.35 16.92
N VAL A 78 -7.74 -5.76 15.95
CA VAL A 78 -7.15 -4.84 14.98
C VAL A 78 -8.21 -4.33 13.99
N LEU A 79 -9.14 -5.18 13.57
CA LEU A 79 -10.27 -4.73 12.74
C LEU A 79 -11.15 -3.72 13.50
N LEU A 80 -11.47 -4.00 14.76
CA LEU A 80 -12.31 -3.09 15.56
C LEU A 80 -11.62 -1.75 15.86
N ASP A 81 -10.30 -1.74 16.04
CA ASP A 81 -9.53 -0.47 16.17
C ASP A 81 -9.67 0.39 14.91
N ASP A 82 -9.63 -0.25 13.73
CA ASP A 82 -9.88 0.45 12.47
C ASP A 82 -11.32 0.98 12.37
N ILE A 83 -12.31 0.18 12.77
CA ILE A 83 -13.72 0.59 12.77
C ILE A 83 -13.94 1.81 13.68
N VAL A 84 -13.36 1.84 14.87
CA VAL A 84 -13.38 3.01 15.75
C VAL A 84 -12.76 4.24 15.04
N THR A 85 -11.66 4.05 14.33
CA THR A 85 -10.98 5.12 13.59
C THR A 85 -11.88 5.69 12.49
N ILE A 86 -12.43 4.85 11.64
CA ILE A 86 -13.22 5.31 10.47
C ILE A 86 -14.63 5.80 10.84
N ARG A 87 -15.13 5.45 12.02
CA ARG A 87 -16.34 6.06 12.59
C ARG A 87 -16.06 7.44 13.20
N GLY A 88 -14.76 7.81 13.38
CA GLY A 88 -14.37 9.02 14.06
C GLY A 88 -14.74 9.01 15.54
N GLU A 89 -14.36 7.94 16.24
CA GLU A 89 -14.73 7.69 17.66
C GLU A 89 -13.49 7.45 18.53
N ARG A 90 -12.28 7.72 18.01
CA ARG A 90 -11.04 7.48 18.77
C ARG A 90 -10.94 8.33 20.03
N ALA A 91 -11.33 9.61 19.95
CA ALA A 91 -11.32 10.51 21.10
C ALA A 91 -12.27 10.06 22.21
N GLU A 92 -13.40 9.43 21.85
CA GLU A 92 -14.37 8.86 22.79
C GLU A 92 -13.78 7.67 23.58
N PHE A 93 -13.09 6.74 22.88
CA PHE A 93 -12.61 5.51 23.54
C PHE A 93 -11.18 5.61 24.06
N PHE A 94 -10.30 6.30 23.35
CA PHE A 94 -8.86 6.33 23.64
C PHE A 94 -8.35 7.69 24.15
N GLY A 95 -9.24 8.64 24.34
CA GLY A 95 -8.94 9.94 24.95
C GLY A 95 -8.49 11.02 23.94
N ARG A 96 -8.64 12.27 24.37
CA ARG A 96 -8.36 13.49 23.62
C ARG A 96 -6.94 13.53 23.07
N ASP A 97 -5.97 13.37 23.96
CA ASP A 97 -4.55 13.63 23.69
C ASP A 97 -3.80 12.38 23.16
N GLY A 98 -4.48 11.24 23.10
CA GLY A 98 -3.95 10.05 22.47
C GLY A 98 -3.68 10.28 20.99
N THR A 99 -2.72 9.56 20.43
CA THR A 99 -2.37 9.63 19.01
C THR A 99 -2.66 8.34 18.29
N TYR A 100 -2.91 8.44 16.99
CA TYR A 100 -3.06 7.32 16.08
C TYR A 100 -2.11 7.48 14.90
N THR A 101 -1.45 6.38 14.55
CA THR A 101 -0.56 6.33 13.38
C THR A 101 -1.14 5.38 12.34
N ILE A 102 -1.33 5.85 11.13
CA ILE A 102 -1.60 5.03 9.96
C ILE A 102 -0.27 4.37 9.58
N GLN A 103 -0.10 3.09 9.95
CA GLN A 103 1.21 2.43 9.88
C GLN A 103 1.77 2.37 8.46
N ALA A 104 0.93 2.20 7.46
CA ALA A 104 1.39 2.08 6.07
C ALA A 104 1.99 3.38 5.52
N ASN A 105 1.43 4.55 5.84
CA ASN A 105 1.93 5.83 5.31
C ASN A 105 2.67 6.69 6.34
N GLY A 106 2.73 6.26 7.61
CA GLY A 106 3.45 6.94 8.68
C GLY A 106 2.77 8.19 9.23
N SER A 107 1.59 8.56 8.73
CA SER A 107 0.85 9.72 9.22
C SER A 107 0.40 9.50 10.66
N THR A 108 0.77 10.42 11.54
CA THR A 108 0.37 10.42 12.95
C THR A 108 -0.46 11.65 13.24
N ALA A 109 -1.61 11.47 13.89
CA ALA A 109 -2.50 12.54 14.27
C ALA A 109 -3.01 12.34 15.71
N ALA A 110 -3.42 13.42 16.38
CA ALA A 110 -4.20 13.33 17.61
C ALA A 110 -5.54 12.62 17.31
N ASN A 111 -6.07 11.89 18.30
CA ASN A 111 -7.34 11.19 18.15
C ASN A 111 -8.47 12.15 17.72
N VAL A 112 -8.49 13.35 18.27
CA VAL A 112 -9.46 14.40 17.90
C VAL A 112 -9.34 14.79 16.44
N ASP A 113 -8.14 15.02 15.92
CA ASP A 113 -7.92 15.38 14.51
C ASP A 113 -8.29 14.22 13.58
N SER A 114 -7.94 12.99 13.96
CA SER A 114 -8.36 11.78 13.25
C SER A 114 -9.89 11.69 13.13
N ASP A 115 -10.62 11.93 14.23
CA ASP A 115 -12.07 11.82 14.24
C ASP A 115 -12.73 12.89 13.35
N PHE A 116 -12.28 14.13 13.41
CA PHE A 116 -12.78 15.19 12.52
C PHE A 116 -12.48 14.92 11.06
N PHE A 117 -11.26 14.45 10.74
CA PHE A 117 -10.88 14.13 9.38
C PHE A 117 -11.78 13.03 8.79
N TRP A 118 -11.88 11.87 9.45
CA TRP A 118 -12.64 10.75 8.91
C TRP A 118 -14.14 11.05 8.80
N ARG A 119 -14.74 11.72 9.78
CA ARG A 119 -16.15 12.17 9.70
C ARG A 119 -16.38 13.18 8.58
N SER A 120 -15.40 14.03 8.27
CA SER A 120 -15.54 14.98 7.17
C SER A 120 -15.45 14.31 5.80
N LEU A 121 -14.65 13.25 5.68
CA LEU A 121 -14.40 12.55 4.43
C LEU A 121 -15.49 11.51 4.13
N ILE A 122 -15.82 10.68 5.12
CA ILE A 122 -16.76 9.56 4.99
C ILE A 122 -18.17 10.05 5.32
N THR A 123 -18.84 10.59 4.29
CA THR A 123 -20.20 11.12 4.45
C THR A 123 -21.28 10.06 4.16
N PRO A 124 -22.51 10.23 4.66
CA PRO A 124 -23.63 9.36 4.33
C PRO A 124 -23.87 9.23 2.83
N GLU A 125 -23.68 10.32 2.07
CA GLU A 125 -23.88 10.35 0.61
C GLU A 125 -22.81 9.52 -0.09
N ALA A 126 -21.53 9.62 0.33
CA ALA A 126 -20.43 8.81 -0.22
C ALA A 126 -20.66 7.31 0.05
N LEU A 127 -21.12 6.95 1.25
CA LEU A 127 -21.46 5.58 1.62
C LEU A 127 -22.65 5.04 0.81
N ALA A 128 -23.71 5.82 0.66
CA ALA A 128 -24.88 5.43 -0.13
C ALA A 128 -24.50 5.20 -1.60
N LYS A 129 -23.66 6.08 -2.17
CA LYS A 129 -23.17 5.93 -3.54
C LYS A 129 -22.32 4.68 -3.69
N LEU A 130 -21.38 4.43 -2.77
CA LEU A 130 -20.51 3.24 -2.81
C LEU A 130 -21.32 1.94 -2.75
N LYS A 131 -22.34 1.89 -1.90
CA LYS A 131 -23.26 0.74 -1.82
C LYS A 131 -24.08 0.56 -3.10
N ALA A 132 -24.60 1.66 -3.66
CA ALA A 132 -25.39 1.61 -4.89
C ALA A 132 -24.56 1.18 -6.12
N ASP A 133 -23.28 1.55 -6.17
CA ASP A 133 -22.37 1.22 -7.26
C ASP A 133 -21.71 -0.16 -7.08
N ALA A 134 -21.89 -0.82 -5.92
CA ALA A 134 -21.29 -2.13 -5.65
C ALA A 134 -21.91 -3.22 -6.52
N ALA A 135 -21.07 -4.04 -7.17
CA ALA A 135 -21.53 -5.22 -7.88
C ALA A 135 -22.22 -6.21 -6.92
N PRO A 136 -23.24 -6.96 -7.37
CA PRO A 136 -24.00 -7.84 -6.49
C PRO A 136 -23.13 -8.83 -5.69
N GLU A 137 -22.09 -9.39 -6.30
CA GLU A 137 -21.15 -10.32 -5.69
C GLU A 137 -20.32 -9.63 -4.60
N ALA A 138 -19.81 -8.44 -4.90
CA ALA A 138 -19.03 -7.64 -3.96
C ALA A 138 -19.88 -7.18 -2.78
N LEU A 139 -21.12 -6.76 -3.04
CA LEU A 139 -22.06 -6.36 -2.01
C LEU A 139 -22.41 -7.53 -1.10
N ALA A 140 -22.74 -8.70 -1.68
CA ALA A 140 -23.10 -9.90 -0.92
C ALA A 140 -21.93 -10.37 -0.04
N ALA A 141 -20.71 -10.44 -0.57
CA ALA A 141 -19.52 -10.83 0.18
C ALA A 141 -19.20 -9.83 1.31
N THR A 142 -19.38 -8.53 1.06
CA THR A 142 -19.16 -7.48 2.06
C THR A 142 -20.13 -7.57 3.24
N ILE A 143 -21.43 -7.74 2.96
CA ILE A 143 -22.47 -7.93 3.98
C ILE A 143 -22.22 -9.23 4.75
N GLY A 144 -21.95 -10.33 4.04
CA GLY A 144 -21.59 -11.60 4.65
C GLY A 144 -20.40 -11.49 5.60
N PHE A 145 -19.32 -10.82 5.18
CA PHE A 145 -18.13 -10.61 6.01
C PHE A 145 -18.50 -9.91 7.33
N LYS A 146 -19.25 -8.81 7.27
CA LYS A 146 -19.75 -8.11 8.45
C LYS A 146 -20.56 -9.03 9.38
N ASP A 147 -21.46 -9.81 8.82
CA ASP A 147 -22.32 -10.72 9.59
C ASP A 147 -21.48 -11.84 10.26
N GLY A 148 -20.48 -12.38 9.56
CA GLY A 148 -19.53 -13.34 10.12
C GLY A 148 -18.71 -12.78 11.28
N VAL A 149 -18.23 -11.53 11.17
CA VAL A 149 -17.58 -10.80 12.27
C VAL A 149 -18.53 -10.65 13.45
N ASN A 150 -19.78 -10.23 13.20
CA ASN A 150 -20.77 -10.00 14.25
C ASN A 150 -21.15 -11.29 15.00
N ARG A 151 -21.26 -12.41 14.28
CA ARG A 151 -21.44 -13.73 14.92
C ARG A 151 -20.27 -14.04 15.86
N TYR A 152 -19.03 -13.87 15.42
CA TYR A 152 -17.88 -14.13 16.26
C TYR A 152 -17.86 -13.23 17.52
N ILE A 153 -18.18 -11.93 17.36
CA ILE A 153 -18.32 -10.99 18.50
C ILE A 153 -19.38 -11.49 19.48
N ALA A 154 -20.53 -11.97 19.01
CA ALA A 154 -21.59 -12.49 19.86
C ALA A 154 -21.14 -13.74 20.64
N GLU A 155 -20.47 -14.68 19.97
CA GLU A 155 -19.90 -15.88 20.59
C GLU A 155 -18.80 -15.54 21.62
N LEU A 156 -17.90 -14.58 21.30
CA LEU A 156 -16.87 -14.09 22.23
C LEU A 156 -17.50 -13.47 23.49
N LYS A 157 -18.51 -12.62 23.34
CA LYS A 157 -19.25 -12.02 24.47
C LYS A 157 -20.01 -13.04 25.32
N ALA A 158 -20.43 -14.14 24.73
CA ALA A 158 -21.06 -15.26 25.42
C ALA A 158 -20.02 -16.16 26.13
N GLY A 159 -18.72 -15.86 26.08
CA GLY A 159 -17.66 -16.62 26.74
C GLY A 159 -17.14 -17.80 25.93
N GLY A 160 -17.43 -17.88 24.65
CA GLY A 160 -17.05 -19.00 23.77
C GLY A 160 -15.54 -19.17 23.56
N PHE A 161 -14.73 -18.12 23.77
CA PHE A 161 -13.29 -18.10 23.48
C PHE A 161 -12.47 -17.56 24.67
N PRO A 162 -12.36 -18.31 25.79
CA PRO A 162 -11.68 -17.83 26.98
C PRO A 162 -10.20 -17.52 26.71
N GLY A 163 -9.76 -16.34 27.16
CA GLY A 163 -8.36 -15.88 27.01
C GLY A 163 -7.98 -15.30 25.64
N ARG A 164 -8.89 -15.35 24.65
CA ARG A 164 -8.65 -14.78 23.31
C ARG A 164 -8.94 -13.27 23.29
N HIS A 165 -8.25 -12.57 22.39
CA HIS A 165 -8.50 -11.15 22.09
C HIS A 165 -8.41 -10.22 23.30
N SER A 166 -7.47 -10.46 24.21
CA SER A 166 -7.31 -9.71 25.46
C SER A 166 -7.18 -8.18 25.25
N ALA A 167 -6.71 -7.74 24.10
CA ALA A 167 -6.57 -6.34 23.74
C ALA A 167 -7.93 -5.61 23.59
N CYS A 168 -9.01 -6.31 23.28
CA CYS A 168 -10.33 -5.68 23.05
C CYS A 168 -11.50 -6.36 23.76
N ALA A 169 -11.33 -7.58 24.26
CA ALA A 169 -12.42 -8.39 24.81
C ALA A 169 -13.25 -7.68 25.90
N ASN A 170 -12.59 -6.82 26.69
CA ASN A 170 -13.23 -6.02 27.76
C ASN A 170 -13.42 -4.54 27.38
N GLY A 171 -13.10 -4.14 26.15
CA GLY A 171 -13.24 -2.77 25.70
C GLY A 171 -14.68 -2.37 25.41
N ALA A 172 -15.09 -1.16 25.81
CA ALA A 172 -16.40 -0.60 25.46
C ALA A 172 -16.60 -0.48 23.94
N TRP A 173 -15.50 -0.45 23.16
CA TRP A 173 -15.47 -0.41 21.71
C TRP A 173 -15.62 -1.80 21.04
N LEU A 174 -15.68 -2.88 21.81
CA LEU A 174 -16.08 -4.21 21.30
C LEU A 174 -17.59 -4.19 21.02
N ARG A 175 -17.96 -3.72 19.84
CA ARG A 175 -19.36 -3.57 19.38
C ARG A 175 -19.54 -4.27 18.03
N PRO A 176 -20.77 -4.73 17.72
CA PRO A 176 -21.08 -5.22 16.38
C PRO A 176 -20.81 -4.14 15.32
N LEU A 177 -20.43 -4.59 14.13
CA LEU A 177 -20.32 -3.77 12.93
C LEU A 177 -21.73 -3.42 12.42
N ASP A 178 -21.91 -2.19 11.95
CA ASP A 178 -23.11 -1.77 11.22
C ASP A 178 -22.97 -2.01 9.69
N ASP A 179 -24.02 -1.73 8.93
CA ASP A 179 -24.07 -1.97 7.49
C ASP A 179 -23.16 -1.01 6.68
N ASP A 180 -22.62 0.01 7.31
CA ASP A 180 -21.75 0.99 6.68
C ASP A 180 -20.23 0.73 6.91
N ASP A 181 -19.87 -0.01 7.96
CA ASP A 181 -18.49 -0.08 8.43
C ASP A 181 -17.51 -0.62 7.40
N MET A 182 -17.90 -1.67 6.68
CA MET A 182 -17.02 -2.21 5.66
C MET A 182 -16.87 -1.26 4.47
N PHE A 183 -17.91 -0.48 4.16
CA PHE A 183 -17.85 0.54 3.11
C PHE A 183 -17.02 1.76 3.55
N ARG A 184 -17.09 2.15 4.82
CA ARG A 184 -16.16 3.12 5.42
C ARG A 184 -14.71 2.66 5.26
N ARG A 185 -14.46 1.37 5.50
CA ARG A 185 -13.14 0.75 5.31
C ARG A 185 -12.65 0.90 3.87
N TYR A 186 -13.49 0.67 2.87
CA TYR A 186 -13.09 0.82 1.47
C TYR A 186 -12.75 2.26 1.08
N LEU A 187 -13.52 3.24 1.55
CA LEU A 187 -13.19 4.66 1.35
C LEU A 187 -11.85 5.02 2.00
N ARG A 188 -11.58 4.54 3.21
CA ARG A 188 -10.28 4.74 3.87
C ARG A 188 -9.13 4.14 3.07
N LEU A 189 -9.29 2.92 2.57
CA LEU A 189 -8.26 2.26 1.75
C LEU A 189 -8.00 2.99 0.43
N GLY A 190 -9.03 3.58 -0.17
CA GLY A 190 -8.90 4.38 -1.39
C GLY A 190 -7.95 5.56 -1.25
N VAL A 191 -7.91 6.19 -0.08
CA VAL A 191 -7.06 7.37 0.18
C VAL A 191 -5.77 7.05 0.96
N LEU A 192 -5.49 5.76 1.24
CA LEU A 192 -4.36 5.33 2.07
C LEU A 192 -3.00 5.80 1.52
N ALA A 193 -2.79 5.67 0.23
CA ALA A 193 -1.55 6.06 -0.45
C ALA A 193 -1.67 7.46 -1.10
N SER A 194 -2.47 8.36 -0.52
CA SER A 194 -2.81 9.66 -1.10
C SER A 194 -3.10 10.67 0.03
N SER A 195 -4.30 11.23 0.10
CA SER A 195 -4.65 12.35 0.99
C SER A 195 -4.69 12.02 2.48
N SER A 196 -4.71 10.75 2.88
CA SER A 196 -4.71 10.40 4.31
C SER A 196 -3.39 10.71 5.04
N VAL A 197 -2.37 11.19 4.35
CA VAL A 197 -1.17 11.76 4.99
C VAL A 197 -1.41 13.16 5.57
N PHE A 198 -2.50 13.84 5.16
CA PHE A 198 -2.84 15.22 5.56
C PHE A 198 -3.94 15.30 6.64
N VAL A 199 -4.11 14.27 7.47
CA VAL A 199 -5.16 14.21 8.51
C VAL A 199 -5.20 15.47 9.35
N THR A 200 -4.10 15.83 10.02
CA THR A 200 -4.01 17.02 10.87
C THR A 200 -4.16 18.32 10.07
N ASN A 201 -3.59 18.37 8.86
CA ASN A 201 -3.62 19.54 7.99
C ASN A 201 -5.04 19.92 7.55
N VAL A 202 -5.91 18.95 7.35
CA VAL A 202 -7.32 19.13 7.02
C VAL A 202 -8.14 19.40 8.30
N ALA A 203 -7.94 18.59 9.36
CA ALA A 203 -8.73 18.67 10.58
C ALA A 203 -8.56 20.00 11.34
N GLN A 204 -7.43 20.68 11.16
CA GLN A 204 -7.10 21.95 11.81
C GLN A 204 -7.27 23.16 10.88
N ALA A 205 -7.63 22.97 9.60
CA ALA A 205 -7.82 24.08 8.68
C ALA A 205 -9.04 24.92 9.07
N ALA A 206 -8.80 26.20 9.32
CA ALA A 206 -9.83 27.16 9.70
C ALA A 206 -9.61 28.51 9.01
N PRO A 207 -10.70 29.24 8.65
CA PRO A 207 -10.57 30.56 8.08
C PRO A 207 -9.97 31.53 9.09
N PRO A 208 -9.18 32.53 8.64
CA PRO A 208 -8.63 33.54 9.52
C PRO A 208 -9.78 34.42 10.11
N ALA A 209 -9.53 34.98 11.29
CA ALA A 209 -10.44 35.99 11.85
C ALA A 209 -10.58 37.20 10.90
N LEU A 210 -11.75 37.79 10.88
CA LEU A 210 -11.98 39.02 10.14
C LEU A 210 -10.99 40.12 10.59
N GLY A 211 -10.29 40.71 9.62
CA GLY A 211 -9.25 41.71 9.90
C GLY A 211 -7.88 41.14 10.22
N ALA A 212 -7.69 39.82 10.11
CA ALA A 212 -6.37 39.21 10.22
C ALA A 212 -5.39 39.80 9.19
N PRO A 213 -4.09 39.94 9.52
CA PRO A 213 -3.10 40.47 8.62
C PRO A 213 -2.92 39.51 7.42
N ALA A 214 -2.51 40.06 6.27
CA ALA A 214 -2.11 39.27 5.13
C ALA A 214 -0.94 38.34 5.51
N ALA A 215 -0.89 37.15 4.91
CA ALA A 215 0.26 36.27 5.07
C ALA A 215 1.52 36.94 4.52
N ALA A 216 2.65 36.78 5.21
CA ALA A 216 3.93 37.31 4.75
C ALA A 216 4.27 36.71 3.37
N PRO A 217 4.82 37.49 2.43
CA PRO A 217 5.27 36.98 1.14
C PRO A 217 6.30 35.86 1.33
N LEU A 218 6.07 34.73 0.65
CA LEU A 218 6.96 33.59 0.66
C LEU A 218 7.95 33.69 -0.52
N THR A 219 9.22 33.49 -0.27
CA THR A 219 10.22 33.38 -1.34
C THR A 219 10.37 31.92 -1.78
N LEU A 220 10.83 31.71 -3.03
CA LEU A 220 11.10 30.37 -3.55
C LEU A 220 12.11 29.60 -2.68
N ALA A 221 13.14 30.27 -2.18
CA ALA A 221 14.14 29.66 -1.32
C ALA A 221 13.58 29.22 0.04
N GLN A 222 12.62 29.98 0.61
CA GLN A 222 11.94 29.58 1.85
C GLN A 222 11.00 28.41 1.61
N ALA A 223 10.22 28.42 0.52
CA ALA A 223 9.35 27.33 0.16
C ALA A 223 10.12 26.02 -0.07
N LYS A 224 11.23 26.07 -0.83
CA LYS A 224 12.10 24.90 -1.04
C LYS A 224 12.65 24.36 0.28
N ARG A 225 13.20 25.21 1.15
CA ARG A 225 13.73 24.77 2.45
C ARG A 225 12.66 24.15 3.33
N ALA A 226 11.42 24.67 3.29
CA ALA A 226 10.31 24.08 4.05
C ALA A 226 9.96 22.67 3.55
N ILE A 227 9.88 22.48 2.23
CA ILE A 227 9.60 21.16 1.63
C ILE A 227 10.75 20.19 1.93
N GLU A 228 12.00 20.60 1.76
CA GLU A 228 13.17 19.78 2.10
C GLU A 228 13.18 19.38 3.58
N PHE A 229 12.86 20.32 4.48
CA PHE A 229 12.76 20.05 5.92
C PHE A 229 11.63 19.06 6.23
N ASP A 230 10.46 19.20 5.60
CA ASP A 230 9.32 18.28 5.74
C ASP A 230 9.71 16.87 5.31
N GLN A 231 10.36 16.75 4.15
CA GLN A 231 10.84 15.46 3.65
C GLN A 231 11.85 14.78 4.58
N GLN A 232 12.79 15.55 5.16
CA GLN A 232 13.80 15.04 6.08
C GLN A 232 13.24 14.63 7.44
N ASN A 233 12.18 15.28 7.90
CA ASN A 233 11.58 15.08 9.23
C ASN A 233 10.31 14.22 9.18
N LYS A 234 10.11 13.46 8.11
CA LYS A 234 8.94 12.58 7.92
C LYS A 234 7.60 13.29 8.02
N GLY A 235 7.55 14.53 7.55
CA GLY A 235 6.30 15.27 7.39
C GLY A 235 5.42 14.68 6.27
N PRO A 236 4.20 15.21 6.06
CA PRO A 236 3.25 14.64 5.10
C PRO A 236 3.76 14.58 3.66
N LEU A 237 4.63 15.51 3.24
CA LEU A 237 5.23 15.49 1.89
C LEU A 237 6.31 14.41 1.74
N SER A 238 6.93 13.94 2.83
CA SER A 238 7.97 12.91 2.80
C SER A 238 7.46 11.57 2.26
N PHE A 239 6.18 11.27 2.49
CA PHE A 239 5.54 10.06 1.98
C PHE A 239 5.66 9.94 0.46
N PHE A 240 5.73 11.05 -0.26
CA PHE A 240 5.84 11.07 -1.73
C PHE A 240 7.28 11.11 -2.23
N ASN A 241 8.27 11.08 -1.34
CA ASN A 241 9.67 10.92 -1.71
C ASN A 241 10.00 9.42 -1.90
N ASN A 242 10.26 9.01 -3.15
CA ASN A 242 10.42 7.60 -3.52
C ASN A 242 11.61 6.89 -2.87
N SER A 243 12.67 7.61 -2.47
CA SER A 243 13.90 7.01 -1.96
C SER A 243 13.77 6.41 -0.55
N ASP A 244 12.83 6.89 0.28
CA ASP A 244 12.74 6.56 1.70
C ASP A 244 11.37 6.05 2.16
N ARG A 245 10.48 5.71 1.22
CA ARG A 245 9.17 5.17 1.59
C ARG A 245 9.35 3.84 2.34
N PRO A 246 8.82 3.70 3.57
CA PRO A 246 8.77 2.39 4.21
C PRO A 246 7.86 1.43 3.43
N PHE A 247 6.82 1.95 2.84
CA PHE A 247 5.77 1.31 2.07
C PHE A 247 6.22 1.08 0.63
N GLY A 248 6.29 -0.18 0.23
CA GLY A 248 6.79 -0.53 -1.09
C GLY A 248 6.40 -1.94 -1.51
N SER A 249 7.03 -2.44 -2.55
CA SER A 249 6.85 -3.81 -3.03
C SER A 249 7.96 -4.18 -4.01
N ASN A 250 8.15 -5.47 -4.24
CA ASN A 250 8.91 -5.99 -5.37
C ASN A 250 8.03 -6.98 -6.15
N MET A 251 8.11 -6.96 -7.46
CA MET A 251 7.49 -8.00 -8.28
C MET A 251 8.29 -8.30 -9.54
N TYR A 252 8.22 -9.57 -9.97
CA TYR A 252 8.61 -10.05 -11.27
C TYR A 252 7.44 -10.75 -11.95
N ALA A 253 7.23 -10.50 -13.24
CA ALA A 253 6.53 -11.42 -14.12
C ALA A 253 7.56 -11.92 -15.13
N LEU A 254 7.76 -13.25 -15.14
CA LEU A 254 8.74 -13.95 -15.98
C LEU A 254 7.96 -14.71 -17.03
N GLY A 255 8.14 -14.33 -18.28
CA GLY A 255 7.55 -15.00 -19.44
C GLY A 255 8.30 -16.26 -19.83
N LYS A 256 7.83 -16.93 -20.88
CA LYS A 256 8.37 -18.21 -21.37
C LYS A 256 9.86 -18.16 -21.71
N ASP A 257 10.37 -17.00 -22.16
CA ASP A 257 11.76 -16.85 -22.59
C ASP A 257 12.72 -16.65 -21.41
N ALA A 258 12.22 -16.34 -20.20
CA ALA A 258 13.01 -16.22 -18.98
C ALA A 258 13.06 -17.51 -18.16
N THR A 259 12.17 -18.47 -18.38
CA THR A 259 12.03 -19.68 -17.57
C THR A 259 12.62 -20.92 -18.24
N ALA A 260 13.14 -21.87 -17.45
CA ALA A 260 13.77 -23.08 -17.95
C ALA A 260 12.75 -24.06 -18.57
N SER A 261 11.54 -24.11 -18.02
CA SER A 261 10.44 -24.94 -18.52
C SER A 261 9.64 -24.30 -19.65
N GLY A 262 9.85 -23.00 -19.94
CA GLY A 262 8.98 -22.22 -20.80
C GLY A 262 7.60 -21.90 -20.18
N VAL A 263 7.36 -22.30 -18.91
CA VAL A 263 6.14 -21.98 -18.15
C VAL A 263 6.36 -20.67 -17.39
N PRO A 264 5.46 -19.70 -17.51
CA PRO A 264 5.64 -18.39 -16.84
C PRO A 264 5.63 -18.51 -15.31
N MET A 265 6.26 -17.53 -14.66
CA MET A 265 6.31 -17.42 -13.20
C MET A 265 5.98 -16.00 -12.76
N VAL A 266 5.34 -15.88 -11.60
CA VAL A 266 5.10 -14.59 -10.94
C VAL A 266 5.68 -14.62 -9.53
N PHE A 267 6.48 -13.63 -9.22
CA PHE A 267 6.89 -13.31 -7.87
C PHE A 267 6.18 -12.03 -7.43
N GLY A 268 5.57 -12.05 -6.25
CA GLY A 268 4.93 -10.89 -5.65
C GLY A 268 5.32 -10.75 -4.18
N ASN A 269 5.74 -9.54 -3.79
CA ASN A 269 6.15 -9.25 -2.42
C ASN A 269 5.86 -7.79 -2.05
N PRO A 270 4.67 -7.48 -1.54
CA PRO A 270 4.40 -6.18 -0.92
C PRO A 270 5.23 -6.00 0.36
N HIS A 271 5.72 -4.77 0.57
CA HIS A 271 6.38 -4.36 1.80
C HIS A 271 5.41 -3.51 2.61
N PHE A 272 4.86 -4.10 3.67
CA PHE A 272 3.79 -3.53 4.47
C PHE A 272 4.11 -3.61 5.97
N PRO A 273 3.35 -2.88 6.82
CA PRO A 273 3.49 -2.97 8.28
C PRO A 273 3.26 -4.39 8.78
N TRP A 274 4.01 -4.77 9.81
CA TRP A 274 3.79 -6.00 10.58
C TRP A 274 2.86 -5.78 11.78
N ILE A 275 2.48 -4.53 12.01
CA ILE A 275 1.57 -4.07 13.06
C ILE A 275 0.48 -3.17 12.45
N GLY A 276 -0.61 -2.98 13.18
CA GLY A 276 -1.69 -2.09 12.75
C GLY A 276 -2.67 -2.71 11.75
N THR A 277 -3.48 -1.84 11.14
CA THR A 277 -4.68 -2.20 10.38
C THR A 277 -4.42 -2.43 8.89
N GLU A 278 -3.22 -2.09 8.40
CA GLU A 278 -2.81 -2.25 7.01
C GLU A 278 -2.01 -3.54 6.77
N ARG A 279 -2.24 -4.58 7.57
CA ARG A 279 -1.68 -5.90 7.38
C ARG A 279 -2.41 -6.68 6.30
N LEU A 280 -1.74 -7.68 5.76
CA LEU A 280 -2.28 -8.64 4.80
C LEU A 280 -2.64 -9.95 5.51
N TYR A 281 -3.66 -10.64 4.99
CA TYR A 281 -4.16 -11.90 5.49
C TYR A 281 -4.33 -12.88 4.34
N ILE A 282 -3.75 -14.08 4.44
CA ILE A 282 -3.88 -15.12 3.42
C ILE A 282 -5.23 -15.81 3.58
N SER A 283 -5.95 -15.99 2.47
CA SER A 283 -7.18 -16.79 2.43
C SER A 283 -7.38 -17.41 1.04
N HIS A 284 -8.20 -18.45 1.01
CA HIS A 284 -8.66 -19.12 -0.21
C HIS A 284 -10.20 -19.06 -0.24
N LEU A 285 -10.77 -18.54 -1.32
CA LEU A 285 -12.19 -18.31 -1.47
C LEU A 285 -12.74 -19.11 -2.65
N THR A 286 -13.77 -19.93 -2.39
CA THR A 286 -14.38 -20.76 -3.42
C THR A 286 -15.90 -20.59 -3.43
N VAL A 287 -16.45 -20.15 -4.57
CA VAL A 287 -17.91 -20.11 -4.81
C VAL A 287 -18.23 -21.00 -6.00
N PRO A 288 -18.96 -22.11 -5.80
CA PRO A 288 -19.40 -22.96 -6.91
C PRO A 288 -20.25 -22.17 -7.91
N LYS A 289 -20.20 -22.52 -9.18
CA LYS A 289 -21.06 -21.98 -10.24
C LYS A 289 -22.13 -23.01 -10.62
N ALA A 290 -23.25 -22.55 -11.14
CA ALA A 290 -24.34 -23.42 -11.55
C ALA A 290 -23.97 -24.35 -12.74
N ASP A 291 -22.97 -23.98 -13.53
CA ASP A 291 -22.45 -24.74 -14.66
C ASP A 291 -21.42 -25.82 -14.29
N GLY A 292 -21.16 -26.02 -12.99
CA GLY A 292 -20.17 -26.96 -12.46
C GLY A 292 -18.75 -26.38 -12.34
N GLY A 293 -18.51 -25.13 -12.76
CA GLY A 293 -17.27 -24.40 -12.48
C GLY A 293 -17.26 -23.79 -11.07
N ALA A 294 -16.24 -22.97 -10.81
CA ALA A 294 -16.16 -22.20 -9.58
C ALA A 294 -15.52 -20.82 -9.83
N PHE A 295 -15.86 -19.85 -8.98
CA PHE A 295 -14.97 -18.77 -8.61
C PHE A 295 -14.04 -19.35 -7.56
N ASP A 296 -12.75 -19.45 -7.85
CA ASP A 296 -11.77 -20.15 -7.03
C ASP A 296 -10.47 -19.39 -7.04
N ILE A 297 -10.12 -18.78 -5.90
CA ILE A 297 -9.08 -17.76 -5.82
C ILE A 297 -8.34 -17.80 -4.50
N MET A 298 -7.00 -17.75 -4.51
CA MET A 298 -6.19 -17.75 -3.31
C MET A 298 -5.12 -16.67 -3.35
N GLY A 299 -4.79 -16.13 -2.20
CA GLY A 299 -3.76 -15.11 -2.05
C GLY A 299 -3.95 -14.31 -0.77
N SER A 300 -3.65 -13.02 -0.83
CA SER A 300 -3.73 -12.15 0.34
C SER A 300 -4.57 -10.90 0.09
N SER A 301 -5.18 -10.42 1.17
CA SER A 301 -5.94 -9.17 1.19
C SER A 301 -5.56 -8.32 2.38
N LEU A 302 -5.71 -7.00 2.24
CA LEU A 302 -5.72 -6.11 3.39
C LEU A 302 -6.87 -6.49 4.33
N TYR A 303 -6.65 -6.34 5.63
CA TYR A 303 -7.62 -6.68 6.66
C TYR A 303 -9.01 -6.11 6.36
N GLY A 304 -10.03 -6.94 6.50
CA GLY A 304 -11.43 -6.56 6.27
C GLY A 304 -11.86 -6.47 4.79
N VAL A 305 -11.07 -6.93 3.83
CA VAL A 305 -11.46 -6.96 2.40
C VAL A 305 -11.79 -8.39 1.98
N PRO A 306 -13.06 -8.71 1.65
CA PRO A 306 -13.47 -10.06 1.27
C PRO A 306 -13.27 -10.37 -0.22
N ALA A 307 -12.12 -9.99 -0.75
CA ALA A 307 -11.63 -10.27 -2.09
C ALA A 307 -10.13 -10.55 -2.02
N ILE A 308 -9.51 -11.09 -3.05
CA ILE A 308 -8.06 -11.30 -3.09
C ILE A 308 -7.39 -10.13 -3.81
N LEU A 309 -6.55 -9.39 -3.11
CA LEU A 309 -5.87 -8.23 -3.69
C LEU A 309 -4.60 -8.63 -4.44
N ILE A 310 -3.87 -9.61 -3.93
CA ILE A 310 -2.64 -10.17 -4.54
C ILE A 310 -2.77 -11.68 -4.45
N GLY A 311 -2.70 -12.37 -5.58
CA GLY A 311 -2.91 -13.81 -5.55
C GLY A 311 -2.89 -14.48 -6.91
N PHE A 312 -3.63 -15.58 -7.01
CA PHE A 312 -3.66 -16.44 -8.18
C PHE A 312 -4.94 -17.28 -8.23
N ASN A 313 -5.25 -17.75 -9.42
CA ASN A 313 -6.19 -18.84 -9.70
C ASN A 313 -5.54 -19.84 -10.69
N ASP A 314 -6.28 -20.83 -11.17
CA ASP A 314 -5.74 -21.81 -12.12
C ASP A 314 -5.26 -21.19 -13.45
N LYS A 315 -5.69 -19.97 -13.78
CA LYS A 315 -5.48 -19.33 -15.09
C LYS A 315 -4.48 -18.18 -15.07
N LEU A 316 -4.28 -17.55 -13.92
CA LEU A 316 -3.43 -16.37 -13.81
C LEU A 316 -2.93 -16.14 -12.38
N ALA A 317 -1.83 -15.39 -12.27
CA ALA A 317 -1.31 -14.87 -11.01
C ALA A 317 -0.93 -13.41 -11.18
N TRP A 318 -1.08 -12.62 -10.12
CA TRP A 318 -0.74 -11.20 -10.14
C TRP A 318 -0.22 -10.70 -8.80
N SER A 319 0.44 -9.55 -8.87
CA SER A 319 0.82 -8.78 -7.70
C SER A 319 0.67 -7.29 -8.00
N HIS A 320 0.55 -6.50 -6.96
CA HIS A 320 0.53 -5.05 -7.04
C HIS A 320 1.76 -4.45 -6.35
N THR A 321 2.31 -3.41 -6.97
CA THR A 321 3.35 -2.58 -6.36
C THR A 321 2.80 -1.17 -6.15
N VAL A 322 3.30 -0.47 -5.13
CA VAL A 322 2.93 0.93 -4.92
C VAL A 322 3.44 1.77 -6.08
N SER A 323 2.52 2.48 -6.71
CA SER A 323 2.76 3.37 -7.84
C SER A 323 3.44 4.67 -7.41
N THR A 324 4.25 5.26 -8.29
CA THR A 324 4.83 6.61 -8.10
C THR A 324 3.82 7.72 -8.37
N ALA A 325 2.70 7.40 -9.02
CA ALA A 325 1.71 8.39 -9.42
C ALA A 325 1.13 9.15 -8.22
N TYR A 326 1.00 10.45 -8.36
CA TYR A 326 0.22 11.26 -7.43
C TYR A 326 -1.26 11.08 -7.75
N ARG A 327 -2.07 10.79 -6.73
CA ARG A 327 -3.51 10.54 -6.84
C ARG A 327 -4.36 11.76 -6.51
N PHE A 328 -3.69 12.90 -6.32
CA PHE A 328 -4.30 14.17 -5.94
C PHE A 328 -3.50 15.35 -6.48
N THR A 329 -4.13 16.51 -6.49
CA THR A 329 -3.48 17.80 -6.70
C THR A 329 -3.91 18.79 -5.64
N PHE A 330 -3.11 19.84 -5.45
CA PHE A 330 -3.55 20.99 -4.68
C PHE A 330 -4.12 22.08 -5.58
N TYR A 331 -5.00 22.90 -5.02
CA TYR A 331 -5.49 24.13 -5.66
C TYR A 331 -5.27 25.32 -4.74
N GLU A 332 -4.73 26.40 -5.29
CA GLU A 332 -4.65 27.72 -4.66
C GLU A 332 -5.90 28.50 -5.00
N LEU A 333 -6.68 28.89 -3.99
CA LEU A 333 -7.91 29.67 -4.16
C LEU A 333 -7.64 31.16 -3.93
N THR A 334 -8.14 32.01 -4.83
CA THR A 334 -8.17 33.46 -4.65
C THR A 334 -9.46 33.82 -3.92
N LEU A 335 -9.34 34.36 -2.69
CA LEU A 335 -10.48 34.64 -1.83
C LEU A 335 -11.12 36.00 -2.13
N VAL A 336 -12.41 36.10 -1.86
CA VAL A 336 -13.15 37.38 -1.97
C VAL A 336 -12.76 38.30 -0.84
N PRO A 337 -12.37 39.56 -1.10
CA PRO A 337 -12.04 40.50 -0.05
C PRO A 337 -13.16 40.66 1.00
N GLY A 338 -12.81 40.44 2.26
CA GLY A 338 -13.75 40.50 3.39
C GLY A 338 -14.58 39.25 3.67
N ASP A 339 -14.51 38.22 2.80
CA ASP A 339 -15.12 36.92 3.05
C ASP A 339 -14.11 35.76 2.83
N PRO A 340 -13.44 35.31 3.89
CA PRO A 340 -12.42 34.27 3.78
C PRO A 340 -12.98 32.86 3.47
N THR A 341 -14.28 32.73 3.33
CA THR A 341 -14.97 31.48 2.97
C THR A 341 -15.61 31.51 1.58
N SER A 342 -15.38 32.59 0.82
CA SER A 342 -15.79 32.69 -0.59
C SER A 342 -14.58 32.91 -1.48
N TYR A 343 -14.59 32.35 -2.68
CA TYR A 343 -13.47 32.39 -3.62
C TYR A 343 -13.92 32.61 -5.06
N VAL A 344 -13.00 33.14 -5.86
CA VAL A 344 -13.21 33.39 -7.29
C VAL A 344 -13.05 32.09 -8.05
N TYR A 345 -13.93 31.83 -9.02
CA TYR A 345 -13.85 30.73 -9.97
C TYR A 345 -14.35 31.21 -11.36
N GLY A 346 -13.44 31.41 -12.28
CA GLY A 346 -13.74 32.03 -13.56
C GLY A 346 -14.33 33.43 -13.38
N THR A 347 -15.57 33.61 -13.81
CA THR A 347 -16.33 34.84 -13.60
C THR A 347 -17.29 34.80 -12.41
N GLU A 348 -17.31 33.71 -11.68
CA GLU A 348 -18.24 33.46 -10.58
C GLU A 348 -17.56 33.62 -9.20
N THR A 349 -18.35 33.87 -8.19
CA THR A 349 -17.97 33.76 -6.79
C THR A 349 -18.62 32.51 -6.21
N LEU A 350 -17.82 31.57 -5.74
CA LEU A 350 -18.30 30.38 -5.05
C LEU A 350 -18.06 30.49 -3.55
N LYS A 351 -18.97 29.89 -2.77
CA LYS A 351 -18.83 29.76 -1.31
C LYS A 351 -18.40 28.37 -0.94
N MET A 352 -17.51 28.25 0.02
CA MET A 352 -17.12 26.98 0.62
C MET A 352 -18.29 26.39 1.41
N ASP A 353 -18.45 25.08 1.33
CA ASP A 353 -19.39 24.33 2.18
C ASP A 353 -18.85 24.27 3.59
N ALA A 354 -19.61 24.78 4.54
CA ALA A 354 -19.29 24.68 5.95
C ALA A 354 -19.88 23.38 6.53
N VAL A 355 -19.03 22.54 7.12
CA VAL A 355 -19.38 21.23 7.68
C VAL A 355 -19.19 21.28 9.20
N PRO A 356 -20.21 21.72 9.97
CA PRO A 356 -20.14 21.71 11.42
C PRO A 356 -20.24 20.28 11.95
N MET A 357 -19.34 19.90 12.85
CA MET A 357 -19.29 18.57 13.45
C MET A 357 -19.02 18.67 14.94
N THR A 358 -19.58 17.72 15.70
CA THR A 358 -19.31 17.54 17.12
C THR A 358 -18.94 16.09 17.37
N ILE A 359 -17.86 15.86 18.10
CA ILE A 359 -17.39 14.55 18.52
C ILE A 359 -17.46 14.41 20.03
N ALA A 360 -17.69 13.19 20.51
CA ALA A 360 -17.54 12.85 21.92
C ALA A 360 -16.05 12.71 22.26
N VAL A 361 -15.66 13.15 23.43
CA VAL A 361 -14.25 13.15 23.85
C VAL A 361 -14.17 12.67 25.29
N LYS A 362 -13.30 11.66 25.53
CA LYS A 362 -12.92 11.25 26.87
C LYS A 362 -11.78 12.15 27.36
N GLU A 363 -12.03 12.88 28.44
CA GLU A 363 -11.05 13.79 29.04
C GLU A 363 -10.03 13.03 29.89
N ALA A 364 -8.94 13.69 30.26
CA ALA A 364 -7.84 13.09 31.03
C ALA A 364 -8.27 12.57 32.42
N ASP A 365 -9.32 13.16 33.02
CA ASP A 365 -9.91 12.72 34.29
C ASP A 365 -10.91 11.56 34.14
N GLY A 366 -11.12 11.08 32.89
CA GLY A 366 -12.04 9.99 32.53
C GLY A 366 -13.49 10.44 32.34
N SER A 367 -13.83 11.75 32.53
CA SER A 367 -15.15 12.29 32.22
C SER A 367 -15.38 12.33 30.69
N MET A 368 -16.67 12.39 30.31
CA MET A 368 -17.04 12.52 28.89
C MET A 368 -17.40 13.99 28.61
N GLY A 369 -16.70 14.57 27.65
CA GLY A 369 -16.94 15.87 27.08
C GLY A 369 -17.29 15.81 25.59
N SER A 370 -17.23 16.97 24.95
CA SER A 370 -17.38 17.05 23.47
C SER A 370 -16.52 18.17 22.90
N GLU A 371 -16.13 18.04 21.64
CA GLU A 371 -15.47 19.09 20.87
C GLU A 371 -16.22 19.35 19.56
N SER A 372 -16.35 20.63 19.20
CA SER A 372 -17.03 21.04 17.97
C SER A 372 -16.06 21.81 17.09
N ARG A 373 -16.03 21.47 15.78
CA ARG A 373 -15.32 22.20 14.73
C ARG A 373 -16.22 22.38 13.52
N THR A 374 -15.95 23.43 12.74
CA THR A 374 -16.51 23.57 11.39
C THR A 374 -15.35 23.39 10.41
N LEU A 375 -15.36 22.31 9.64
CA LEU A 375 -14.45 22.12 8.52
C LEU A 375 -15.07 22.70 7.25
N TYR A 376 -14.25 23.01 6.27
CA TYR A 376 -14.72 23.64 5.04
C TYR A 376 -14.27 22.82 3.82
N LYS A 377 -15.12 22.80 2.80
CA LYS A 377 -14.83 22.19 1.50
C LYS A 377 -15.05 23.22 0.38
N SER A 378 -14.12 23.28 -0.54
CA SER A 378 -14.33 23.94 -1.84
C SER A 378 -14.95 22.96 -2.84
N LYS A 379 -15.27 23.42 -4.05
CA LYS A 379 -15.68 22.53 -5.15
C LYS A 379 -14.61 21.46 -5.49
N PHE A 380 -13.36 21.69 -5.11
CA PHE A 380 -12.25 20.74 -5.38
C PHE A 380 -12.08 19.68 -4.29
N GLY A 381 -12.48 19.97 -3.05
CA GLY A 381 -12.35 19.08 -1.90
C GLY A 381 -12.10 19.82 -0.60
N PRO A 382 -11.61 19.13 0.45
CA PRO A 382 -11.39 19.71 1.76
C PRO A 382 -10.32 20.80 1.73
N MET A 383 -10.53 21.83 2.56
CA MET A 383 -9.52 22.84 2.80
C MET A 383 -8.39 22.26 3.65
N LEU A 384 -7.16 22.72 3.45
CA LEU A 384 -6.01 22.33 4.27
C LEU A 384 -5.09 23.52 4.54
N THR A 385 -4.31 23.40 5.60
CA THR A 385 -3.19 24.29 5.91
C THR A 385 -1.92 23.48 6.11
N LEU A 386 -0.77 24.00 5.69
CA LEU A 386 0.51 23.34 5.89
C LEU A 386 1.55 24.35 6.35
N SER A 387 2.03 24.17 7.57
CA SER A 387 3.14 24.93 8.15
C SER A 387 4.29 23.97 8.48
N VAL A 388 5.49 24.31 8.05
CA VAL A 388 6.69 23.50 8.23
C VAL A 388 7.80 24.38 8.82
N SER A 389 8.30 24.01 10.00
CA SER A 389 9.41 24.73 10.67
C SER A 389 9.19 26.27 10.73
N GLY A 390 7.96 26.69 11.04
CA GLY A 390 7.61 28.12 11.11
C GLY A 390 7.36 28.81 9.76
N VAL A 391 7.48 28.08 8.63
CA VAL A 391 7.11 28.57 7.31
C VAL A 391 5.70 28.12 6.96
N ASN A 392 4.77 29.07 6.77
CA ASN A 392 3.43 28.78 6.30
C ASN A 392 3.47 28.50 4.79
N LEU A 393 3.62 27.23 4.41
CA LEU A 393 3.70 26.82 3.02
C LEU A 393 2.33 26.97 2.33
N PHE A 394 1.25 26.51 3.00
CA PHE A 394 -0.13 26.67 2.55
C PHE A 394 -0.95 27.39 3.63
N PRO A 395 -0.86 28.72 3.73
CA PRO A 395 -1.63 29.48 4.71
C PRO A 395 -3.09 29.65 4.28
N TRP A 396 -4.03 29.66 5.23
CA TRP A 396 -5.34 30.25 5.00
C TRP A 396 -5.28 31.71 5.44
N SER A 397 -5.23 32.62 4.47
CA SER A 397 -5.09 34.05 4.68
C SER A 397 -6.35 34.80 4.22
N PRO A 398 -6.49 36.12 4.44
CA PRO A 398 -7.61 36.88 3.90
C PRO A 398 -7.70 36.92 2.36
N ALA A 399 -6.59 36.63 1.65
CA ALA A 399 -6.52 36.71 0.20
C ALA A 399 -6.45 35.34 -0.48
N LYS A 400 -5.91 34.32 0.21
CA LYS A 400 -5.64 33.01 -0.37
C LYS A 400 -5.91 31.88 0.61
N ALA A 401 -6.39 30.76 0.09
CA ALA A 401 -6.53 29.50 0.80
C ALA A 401 -6.14 28.33 -0.11
N TYR A 402 -5.97 27.16 0.46
CA TYR A 402 -5.54 25.94 -0.26
C TYR A 402 -6.50 24.80 0.00
N THR A 403 -6.75 24.02 -1.04
CA THR A 403 -7.63 22.86 -1.01
C THR A 403 -6.96 21.68 -1.72
N LEU A 404 -7.33 20.48 -1.32
CA LEU A 404 -6.82 19.23 -1.89
C LEU A 404 -7.94 18.55 -2.68
N ARG A 405 -7.65 18.16 -3.93
CA ARG A 405 -8.54 17.33 -4.74
C ARG A 405 -7.90 15.95 -4.93
N ASP A 406 -8.56 14.91 -4.44
CA ASP A 406 -8.10 13.52 -4.54
C ASP A 406 -9.03 12.74 -5.48
N ALA A 407 -8.46 12.05 -6.46
CA ALA A 407 -9.20 11.26 -7.44
C ALA A 407 -9.94 10.07 -6.84
N ASN A 408 -9.62 9.70 -5.59
CA ASN A 408 -10.24 8.59 -4.87
C ASN A 408 -11.35 8.99 -3.90
N PHE A 409 -11.61 10.28 -3.66
CA PHE A 409 -12.70 10.69 -2.78
C PHE A 409 -14.08 10.19 -3.25
N GLU A 410 -14.26 10.09 -4.56
CA GLU A 410 -15.49 9.61 -5.18
C GLU A 410 -15.31 8.28 -5.92
N ASN A 411 -14.21 7.58 -5.66
CA ASN A 411 -13.92 6.31 -6.33
C ASN A 411 -14.71 5.15 -5.71
N THR A 412 -15.83 4.81 -6.32
CA THR A 412 -16.69 3.68 -5.92
C THR A 412 -16.35 2.37 -6.63
N ARG A 413 -15.31 2.34 -7.48
CA ARG A 413 -14.97 1.19 -8.33
C ARG A 413 -14.03 0.20 -7.68
N LEU A 414 -13.37 0.58 -6.57
CA LEU A 414 -12.25 -0.17 -5.99
C LEU A 414 -12.58 -1.65 -5.74
N ILE A 415 -13.62 -1.94 -4.94
CA ILE A 415 -13.97 -3.32 -4.59
C ILE A 415 -14.48 -4.11 -5.80
N ASN A 416 -15.26 -3.46 -6.69
CA ASN A 416 -15.75 -4.09 -7.91
C ASN A 416 -14.59 -4.52 -8.82
N GLN A 417 -13.53 -3.71 -8.88
CA GLN A 417 -12.35 -4.00 -9.70
C GLN A 417 -11.65 -5.28 -9.22
N PHE A 418 -11.46 -5.44 -7.91
CA PHE A 418 -10.83 -6.65 -7.37
C PHE A 418 -11.70 -7.91 -7.60
N PHE A 419 -13.00 -7.84 -7.40
CA PHE A 419 -13.89 -8.96 -7.72
C PHE A 419 -13.85 -9.35 -9.20
N LYS A 420 -13.72 -8.38 -10.11
CA LYS A 420 -13.56 -8.68 -11.54
C LYS A 420 -12.21 -9.32 -11.84
N TRP A 421 -11.13 -8.89 -11.23
CA TRP A 421 -9.82 -9.52 -11.37
C TRP A 421 -9.82 -10.95 -10.83
N ASP A 422 -10.39 -11.16 -9.65
CA ASP A 422 -10.52 -12.47 -9.02
C ASP A 422 -11.30 -13.47 -9.91
N ALA A 423 -12.29 -12.97 -10.64
CA ALA A 423 -13.12 -13.75 -11.54
C ALA A 423 -12.54 -13.97 -12.94
N ALA A 424 -11.44 -13.27 -13.29
CA ALA A 424 -10.86 -13.34 -14.63
C ALA A 424 -10.36 -14.76 -14.94
N GLY A 425 -10.75 -15.29 -16.10
CA GLY A 425 -10.40 -16.63 -16.57
C GLY A 425 -9.24 -16.64 -17.58
N SER A 426 -8.70 -15.47 -17.93
CA SER A 426 -7.57 -15.32 -18.84
C SER A 426 -6.80 -14.03 -18.60
N VAL A 427 -5.56 -13.99 -19.11
CA VAL A 427 -4.74 -12.77 -19.08
C VAL A 427 -5.37 -11.66 -19.89
N ASP A 428 -6.03 -11.98 -21.02
CA ASP A 428 -6.66 -10.97 -21.85
C ASP A 428 -7.90 -10.36 -21.17
N GLU A 429 -8.70 -11.14 -20.44
CA GLU A 429 -9.75 -10.62 -19.57
C GLU A 429 -9.16 -9.75 -18.47
N PHE A 430 -8.09 -10.21 -17.84
CA PHE A 430 -7.43 -9.43 -16.82
C PHE A 430 -6.80 -8.15 -17.38
N LYS A 431 -6.24 -8.15 -18.60
CA LYS A 431 -5.74 -6.94 -19.28
C LYS A 431 -6.84 -5.96 -19.61
N ALA A 432 -7.99 -6.44 -20.03
CA ALA A 432 -9.16 -5.58 -20.21
C ALA A 432 -9.58 -4.90 -18.89
N LEU A 433 -9.17 -5.49 -17.76
CA LEU A 433 -9.37 -5.00 -16.39
C LEU A 433 -8.05 -4.55 -15.72
N HIS A 434 -6.91 -4.61 -16.44
CA HIS A 434 -5.51 -4.39 -16.04
C HIS A 434 -4.87 -5.45 -15.11
N LYS A 435 -4.24 -6.49 -15.57
CA LYS A 435 -2.79 -6.83 -15.74
C LYS A 435 -2.20 -7.99 -14.94
N SER A 436 -1.77 -9.07 -15.62
CA SER A 436 -1.05 -10.20 -15.00
C SER A 436 -0.40 -11.15 -16.00
N ALA A 437 0.20 -12.26 -15.52
CA ALA A 437 0.68 -13.39 -16.32
C ALA A 437 -0.07 -14.68 -15.98
N GLY A 438 -0.22 -15.59 -16.96
CA GLY A 438 -0.84 -16.90 -16.79
C GLY A 438 -0.26 -17.93 -17.77
N PRO A 439 -0.69 -19.24 -17.71
CA PRO A 439 -0.17 -20.29 -18.58
C PRO A 439 -0.25 -19.90 -20.04
N GLY A 440 0.88 -20.05 -20.76
CA GLY A 440 0.98 -19.69 -22.17
C GLY A 440 1.01 -18.22 -22.49
N SER A 441 1.00 -17.34 -21.49
CA SER A 441 0.99 -15.88 -21.66
C SER A 441 2.38 -15.26 -21.59
N LYS A 442 2.47 -14.03 -22.10
CA LYS A 442 3.61 -13.15 -21.92
C LYS A 442 3.62 -12.54 -20.51
N ALA A 443 4.79 -12.08 -20.08
CA ALA A 443 4.92 -11.22 -18.92
C ALA A 443 4.29 -9.85 -19.23
N TYR A 444 3.42 -9.38 -18.37
CA TYR A 444 2.68 -8.14 -18.57
C TYR A 444 2.79 -7.20 -17.38
N TYR A 445 3.10 -5.96 -17.66
CA TYR A 445 3.09 -4.86 -16.72
C TYR A 445 2.09 -3.79 -17.15
N GLY A 446 1.56 -3.09 -16.18
CA GLY A 446 0.87 -1.86 -16.42
C GLY A 446 0.35 -1.17 -15.17
N ASP A 447 0.22 0.14 -15.23
CA ASP A 447 -0.31 0.97 -14.16
C ASP A 447 -1.84 0.90 -14.11
N VAL A 448 -2.38 0.69 -12.93
CA VAL A 448 -3.83 0.66 -12.63
C VAL A 448 -4.23 1.79 -11.68
N THR A 449 -3.32 2.71 -11.44
CA THR A 449 -3.55 3.79 -10.47
C THR A 449 -4.58 4.76 -11.02
N VAL A 450 -5.50 5.19 -10.17
CA VAL A 450 -6.41 6.31 -10.46
C VAL A 450 -5.59 7.60 -10.36
N VAL A 451 -5.27 8.19 -11.52
CA VAL A 451 -4.40 9.37 -11.63
C VAL A 451 -5.20 10.55 -12.18
N PRO A 452 -5.16 11.72 -11.51
CA PRO A 452 -5.77 12.93 -12.04
C PRO A 452 -5.20 13.28 -13.42
N ASN A 453 -6.07 13.56 -14.40
CA ASN A 453 -5.63 13.95 -15.74
C ASN A 453 -5.13 15.40 -15.75
N VAL A 454 -3.87 15.56 -15.40
CA VAL A 454 -3.16 16.84 -15.40
C VAL A 454 -1.96 16.74 -16.34
N PRO A 455 -2.10 17.10 -17.62
CA PRO A 455 -0.98 17.16 -18.56
C PRO A 455 0.10 18.13 -18.09
N ASP A 456 1.36 17.86 -18.41
CA ASP A 456 2.50 18.67 -17.96
C ASP A 456 2.38 20.14 -18.38
N THR A 457 1.87 20.41 -19.58
CA THR A 457 1.62 21.76 -20.06
C THR A 457 0.60 22.51 -19.19
N LYS A 458 -0.47 21.86 -18.76
CA LYS A 458 -1.45 22.42 -17.82
C LYS A 458 -0.85 22.65 -16.44
N ALA A 459 -0.07 21.70 -15.92
CA ALA A 459 0.64 21.86 -14.65
C ALA A 459 1.57 23.09 -14.68
N GLN A 460 2.28 23.33 -15.78
CA GLN A 460 3.14 24.49 -15.97
C GLN A 460 2.36 25.81 -16.09
N THR A 461 1.28 25.85 -16.87
CA THR A 461 0.50 27.07 -17.12
C THR A 461 -0.43 27.45 -15.96
N CYS A 462 -0.84 26.49 -15.15
CA CYS A 462 -1.73 26.68 -14.00
C CYS A 462 -1.00 26.69 -12.64
N GLY A 463 0.25 26.29 -12.60
CA GLY A 463 1.09 26.25 -11.40
C GLY A 463 1.99 27.48 -11.27
N THR A 464 1.41 28.69 -11.20
CA THR A 464 2.18 29.96 -11.31
C THR A 464 2.65 30.54 -9.98
N SER A 465 2.24 29.98 -8.85
CA SER A 465 2.64 30.48 -7.53
C SER A 465 4.06 30.08 -7.13
N VAL A 466 4.63 30.76 -6.13
CA VAL A 466 5.94 30.41 -5.55
C VAL A 466 5.94 28.99 -4.98
N GLN A 467 4.84 28.60 -4.36
CA GLN A 467 4.65 27.26 -3.81
C GLN A 467 4.61 26.21 -4.93
N ALA A 468 3.89 26.49 -6.02
CA ALA A 468 3.85 25.62 -7.18
C ALA A 468 5.24 25.42 -7.80
N ALA A 469 6.01 26.48 -7.95
CA ALA A 469 7.39 26.42 -8.44
C ALA A 469 8.31 25.62 -7.51
N ALA A 470 8.13 25.73 -6.19
CA ALA A 470 8.90 24.96 -5.21
C ALA A 470 8.55 23.47 -5.26
N LEU A 471 7.25 23.12 -5.31
CA LEU A 471 6.79 21.73 -5.46
C LEU A 471 7.31 21.13 -6.76
N SER A 472 7.11 21.80 -7.89
CA SER A 472 7.59 21.31 -9.19
C SER A 472 9.10 21.06 -9.23
N ALA A 473 9.89 21.84 -8.50
CA ALA A 473 11.34 21.67 -8.44
C ALA A 473 11.80 20.50 -7.57
N LEU A 474 11.09 20.20 -6.48
CA LEU A 474 11.48 19.20 -5.48
C LEU A 474 10.64 17.92 -5.55
N MET A 475 9.44 18.00 -6.09
CA MET A 475 8.47 16.90 -6.24
C MET A 475 7.86 16.96 -7.65
N PRO A 476 8.64 16.66 -8.69
CA PRO A 476 8.16 16.71 -10.07
C PRO A 476 6.89 15.85 -10.22
N GLY A 477 5.86 16.42 -10.87
CA GLY A 477 4.56 15.78 -11.04
C GLY A 477 3.52 16.12 -9.96
N LEU A 478 3.89 16.57 -8.76
CA LEU A 478 2.92 17.06 -7.77
C LEU A 478 2.49 18.49 -8.10
N ALA A 479 1.27 18.64 -8.59
CA ALA A 479 0.76 19.92 -9.06
C ALA A 479 0.04 20.71 -7.95
N LEU A 480 0.33 22.02 -7.90
CA LEU A 480 -0.50 23.05 -7.25
C LEU A 480 -1.06 23.96 -8.32
N LEU A 481 -2.35 23.86 -8.58
CA LEU A 481 -3.06 24.51 -9.68
C LEU A 481 -3.78 25.80 -9.23
N ASP A 482 -4.05 26.71 -10.16
CA ASP A 482 -4.81 27.93 -9.92
C ASP A 482 -6.31 27.61 -9.88
N GLY A 483 -6.89 27.61 -8.68
CA GLY A 483 -8.31 27.30 -8.45
C GLY A 483 -9.27 28.45 -8.81
N SER A 484 -8.75 29.62 -9.20
CA SER A 484 -9.58 30.72 -9.72
C SER A 484 -9.92 30.55 -11.20
N ARG A 485 -9.27 29.63 -11.90
CA ARG A 485 -9.36 29.41 -13.34
C ARG A 485 -10.06 28.08 -13.66
N ALA A 486 -11.16 28.14 -14.42
CA ALA A 486 -11.89 26.95 -14.86
C ALA A 486 -11.09 26.08 -15.85
N ASP A 487 -10.20 26.68 -16.66
CA ASP A 487 -9.33 25.95 -17.59
C ASP A 487 -8.17 25.20 -16.90
N CYS A 488 -8.00 25.40 -15.58
CA CYS A 488 -7.05 24.66 -14.73
C CYS A 488 -7.65 23.45 -14.03
N GLU A 489 -8.89 23.08 -14.31
CA GLU A 489 -9.46 21.82 -13.85
C GLU A 489 -8.81 20.61 -14.54
N TRP A 490 -8.98 19.43 -13.94
CA TRP A 490 -8.51 18.18 -14.54
C TRP A 490 -9.20 17.91 -15.86
N ASP A 491 -8.45 17.43 -16.85
CA ASP A 491 -8.99 16.94 -18.10
C ASP A 491 -9.65 15.57 -17.95
N THR A 492 -10.30 15.08 -18.98
CA THR A 492 -10.91 13.75 -19.01
C THR A 492 -10.57 13.09 -20.34
N ASP A 493 -9.93 11.93 -20.30
CA ASP A 493 -9.68 11.15 -21.49
C ASP A 493 -10.98 10.50 -21.99
N ALA A 494 -11.07 10.25 -23.28
CA ALA A 494 -12.26 9.66 -23.90
C ALA A 494 -12.52 8.21 -23.42
N ASP A 495 -11.46 7.49 -23.04
CA ASP A 495 -11.50 6.12 -22.50
C ASP A 495 -11.44 6.07 -20.96
N ALA A 496 -11.50 7.23 -20.27
CA ALA A 496 -11.48 7.27 -18.80
C ALA A 496 -12.76 6.68 -18.21
N PRO A 497 -12.66 5.86 -17.17
CA PRO A 497 -13.83 5.25 -16.50
C PRO A 497 -14.61 6.26 -15.63
N ALA A 498 -14.08 7.47 -15.43
CA ALA A 498 -14.72 8.56 -14.71
C ALA A 498 -14.15 9.91 -15.16
N PRO A 499 -14.90 11.01 -14.98
CA PRO A 499 -14.39 12.36 -15.28
C PRO A 499 -13.16 12.73 -14.45
N GLY A 500 -12.25 13.50 -15.04
CA GLY A 500 -11.09 14.08 -14.35
C GLY A 500 -9.90 13.16 -14.18
N ILE A 501 -9.90 11.95 -14.71
CA ILE A 501 -8.79 11.01 -14.60
C ILE A 501 -8.28 10.57 -15.97
N PHE A 502 -7.05 10.05 -16.00
CA PHE A 502 -6.51 9.44 -17.20
C PHE A 502 -7.27 8.15 -17.56
N GLY A 503 -7.43 7.93 -18.85
CA GLY A 503 -7.86 6.66 -19.42
C GLY A 503 -6.70 5.67 -19.53
N ALA A 504 -7.04 4.39 -19.77
CA ALA A 504 -6.05 3.31 -19.87
C ALA A 504 -5.02 3.54 -20.99
N GLY A 505 -5.42 4.23 -22.08
CA GLY A 505 -4.54 4.54 -23.21
C GLY A 505 -3.35 5.45 -22.88
N ASN A 506 -3.45 6.24 -21.80
CA ASN A 506 -2.40 7.13 -21.33
C ASN A 506 -1.63 6.60 -20.11
N LEU A 507 -1.95 5.39 -19.64
CA LEU A 507 -1.22 4.75 -18.54
C LEU A 507 -0.09 3.87 -19.09
N PRO A 508 1.08 3.83 -18.44
CA PRO A 508 2.21 3.02 -18.89
C PRO A 508 1.91 1.53 -18.87
N THR A 509 2.19 0.86 -19.98
CA THR A 509 2.01 -0.59 -20.15
C THR A 509 3.16 -1.20 -20.91
N LEU A 510 3.51 -2.47 -20.60
CA LEU A 510 4.53 -3.22 -21.30
C LEU A 510 4.19 -4.72 -21.31
N GLU A 511 4.32 -5.38 -22.46
CA GLU A 511 4.14 -6.81 -22.62
C GLU A 511 5.36 -7.43 -23.29
N ARG A 512 5.94 -8.49 -22.68
CA ARG A 512 7.15 -9.12 -23.17
C ARG A 512 7.08 -10.64 -23.02
N ASP A 513 7.85 -11.34 -23.86
CA ASP A 513 8.02 -12.79 -23.76
C ASP A 513 9.06 -13.20 -22.70
N ASP A 514 9.97 -12.28 -22.32
CA ASP A 514 11.02 -12.52 -21.34
C ASP A 514 10.58 -12.09 -19.92
N TRP A 515 10.64 -10.81 -19.56
CA TRP A 515 10.31 -10.36 -18.21
C TRP A 515 9.90 -8.90 -18.14
N VAL A 516 9.14 -8.61 -17.11
CA VAL A 516 8.87 -7.25 -16.62
C VAL A 516 8.97 -7.21 -15.10
N HIS A 517 9.27 -6.03 -14.54
CA HIS A 517 9.36 -5.85 -13.10
C HIS A 517 8.79 -4.51 -12.66
N ASN A 518 8.54 -4.41 -11.36
CA ASN A 518 8.40 -3.13 -10.68
C ASN A 518 8.87 -3.25 -9.22
N CYS A 519 9.69 -2.29 -8.78
CA CYS A 519 10.18 -2.16 -7.42
C CYS A 519 9.95 -0.73 -6.88
N ASN A 520 8.79 -0.17 -7.18
CA ASN A 520 8.22 1.11 -6.76
C ASN A 520 8.84 2.39 -7.34
N ASP A 521 9.88 2.30 -8.15
CA ASP A 521 10.30 3.45 -8.95
C ASP A 521 9.38 3.62 -10.16
N SER A 522 9.53 4.73 -10.88
CA SER A 522 8.74 5.03 -12.06
C SER A 522 8.83 3.91 -13.12
N TYR A 523 7.82 3.81 -13.93
CA TYR A 523 7.57 2.80 -14.95
C TYR A 523 8.57 2.80 -16.10
N TRP A 524 9.35 3.86 -16.24
CA TRP A 524 10.31 4.07 -17.31
C TRP A 524 11.15 2.84 -17.62
N VAL A 525 11.74 2.19 -16.60
CA VAL A 525 12.60 1.01 -16.78
C VAL A 525 11.95 -0.28 -16.29
N THR A 526 10.68 -0.46 -16.51
CA THR A 526 9.94 -1.73 -16.26
C THR A 526 10.63 -2.92 -16.94
N ASN A 527 11.25 -2.70 -18.10
CA ASN A 527 12.34 -3.49 -18.65
C ASN A 527 13.36 -2.52 -19.29
N PRO A 528 14.65 -2.53 -18.89
CA PRO A 528 15.63 -1.58 -19.39
C PRO A 528 15.98 -1.76 -20.88
N ALA A 529 15.65 -2.91 -21.48
CA ALA A 529 15.81 -3.13 -22.93
C ALA A 529 14.69 -2.46 -23.76
N GLU A 530 13.57 -2.11 -23.13
CA GLU A 530 12.43 -1.45 -23.77
C GLU A 530 11.80 -0.42 -22.80
N PRO A 531 12.42 0.74 -22.61
CA PRO A 531 11.91 1.76 -21.69
C PRO A 531 10.54 2.30 -22.13
N ILE A 532 9.65 2.47 -21.15
CA ILE A 532 8.33 3.10 -21.38
C ILE A 532 8.52 4.62 -21.25
N THR A 533 8.11 5.38 -22.26
CA THR A 533 8.24 6.85 -22.30
C THR A 533 6.97 7.53 -22.77
N GLY A 534 6.86 8.84 -22.49
CA GLY A 534 5.79 9.69 -23.01
C GLY A 534 4.55 9.79 -22.13
N PHE A 535 4.60 9.31 -20.87
CA PHE A 535 3.53 9.51 -19.90
C PHE A 535 3.70 10.81 -19.11
N ALA A 536 2.60 11.37 -18.60
CA ALA A 536 2.62 12.63 -17.85
C ALA A 536 3.44 12.51 -16.54
N SER A 537 4.13 13.59 -16.14
CA SER A 537 5.00 13.60 -14.96
C SER A 537 4.26 13.31 -13.65
N ILE A 538 2.96 13.58 -13.57
CA ILE A 538 2.11 13.20 -12.42
C ILE A 538 2.01 11.67 -12.25
N ILE A 539 2.21 10.90 -13.31
CA ILE A 539 2.25 9.42 -13.28
C ILE A 539 3.58 8.92 -12.77
N GLY A 540 4.69 9.53 -13.21
CA GLY A 540 6.04 9.16 -12.78
C GLY A 540 7.13 9.88 -13.56
N ALA A 541 8.35 9.82 -13.06
CA ALA A 541 9.50 10.45 -13.69
C ALA A 541 10.17 9.52 -14.72
N GLU A 542 10.57 10.06 -15.85
CA GLU A 542 11.40 9.42 -16.87
C GLU A 542 12.85 9.91 -16.75
N GLU A 543 13.81 9.13 -17.26
CA GLU A 543 15.23 9.49 -17.36
C GLU A 543 15.86 10.01 -16.05
N THR A 544 15.38 9.51 -14.90
CA THR A 544 15.89 9.88 -13.58
C THR A 544 16.54 8.69 -12.88
N GLU A 545 17.46 9.00 -11.93
CA GLU A 545 18.14 7.99 -11.12
C GLU A 545 17.15 7.02 -10.46
N ARG A 546 17.43 5.72 -10.56
CA ARG A 546 16.69 4.66 -9.87
C ARG A 546 17.29 4.37 -8.51
N SER A 547 16.45 4.02 -7.54
CA SER A 547 16.92 3.58 -6.23
C SER A 547 17.84 2.37 -6.34
N LEU A 548 18.77 2.22 -5.39
CA LEU A 548 19.66 1.05 -5.35
C LEU A 548 18.88 -0.27 -5.33
N ARG A 549 17.71 -0.31 -4.65
CA ARG A 549 16.83 -1.48 -4.63
C ARG A 549 16.26 -1.78 -6.02
N THR A 550 15.77 -0.80 -6.75
CA THR A 550 15.25 -1.02 -8.12
C THR A 550 16.35 -1.44 -9.08
N ARG A 551 17.55 -0.91 -8.93
CA ARG A 551 18.72 -1.34 -9.71
C ARG A 551 19.07 -2.79 -9.43
N LEU A 552 19.11 -3.22 -8.15
CA LEU A 552 19.32 -4.63 -7.80
C LEU A 552 18.17 -5.51 -8.32
N CYS A 553 16.94 -5.03 -8.28
CA CYS A 553 15.77 -5.70 -8.85
C CYS A 553 16.00 -6.09 -10.33
N MET A 554 16.43 -5.14 -11.14
CA MET A 554 16.80 -5.39 -12.55
C MET A 554 18.02 -6.32 -12.69
N LEU A 555 19.07 -6.05 -11.91
CA LEU A 555 20.32 -6.80 -11.98
C LEU A 555 20.14 -8.28 -11.66
N GLN A 556 19.30 -8.65 -10.70
CA GLN A 556 19.03 -10.05 -10.38
C GLN A 556 18.50 -10.81 -11.59
N VAL A 557 17.58 -10.23 -12.36
CA VAL A 557 17.05 -10.85 -13.57
C VAL A 557 18.11 -10.86 -14.69
N ILE A 558 18.78 -9.74 -14.92
CA ILE A 558 19.81 -9.62 -15.96
C ILE A 558 20.94 -10.62 -15.72
N GLN A 559 21.46 -10.72 -14.49
CA GLN A 559 22.52 -11.65 -14.12
C GLN A 559 22.06 -13.11 -14.22
N ARG A 560 20.81 -13.44 -13.82
CA ARG A 560 20.25 -14.78 -14.00
C ARG A 560 20.22 -15.18 -15.47
N LEU A 561 19.69 -14.32 -16.34
CA LEU A 561 19.59 -14.62 -17.77
C LEU A 561 20.95 -14.61 -18.49
N ALA A 562 21.93 -13.91 -17.95
CA ALA A 562 23.33 -13.95 -18.41
C ALA A 562 24.12 -15.16 -17.84
N GLY A 563 23.59 -15.88 -16.84
CA GLY A 563 24.30 -16.97 -16.14
C GLY A 563 25.48 -16.48 -15.29
N THR A 564 25.41 -15.25 -14.78
CA THR A 564 26.50 -14.60 -14.01
C THR A 564 26.18 -14.40 -12.53
N ASP A 565 25.04 -14.91 -12.06
CA ASP A 565 24.58 -14.83 -10.67
C ASP A 565 25.17 -15.90 -9.73
N GLY A 566 25.98 -16.81 -10.27
CA GLY A 566 26.61 -17.90 -9.52
C GLY A 566 25.74 -19.16 -9.36
N LEU A 567 24.49 -19.15 -9.85
CA LEU A 567 23.62 -20.32 -9.85
C LEU A 567 23.74 -21.10 -11.17
N PRO A 568 23.45 -22.42 -11.20
CA PRO A 568 23.51 -23.23 -12.41
C PRO A 568 22.53 -22.75 -13.50
N GLY A 569 22.96 -22.79 -14.76
CA GLY A 569 22.17 -22.41 -15.93
C GLY A 569 22.00 -20.90 -16.08
N ASN A 570 21.06 -20.48 -16.93
CA ASN A 570 20.79 -19.07 -17.25
C ASN A 570 19.28 -18.79 -17.44
N LYS A 571 18.43 -19.59 -16.82
CA LYS A 571 16.97 -19.43 -16.83
C LYS A 571 16.43 -19.61 -15.41
N PHE A 572 15.23 -19.08 -15.18
CA PHE A 572 14.54 -19.28 -13.92
C PHE A 572 13.86 -20.66 -13.84
N ASP A 573 14.00 -21.31 -12.72
CA ASP A 573 13.10 -22.31 -12.17
C ASP A 573 12.58 -21.81 -10.80
N LEU A 574 11.66 -22.55 -10.20
CA LEU A 574 11.03 -22.10 -8.95
C LEU A 574 12.05 -21.95 -7.83
N GLN A 575 12.98 -22.92 -7.71
CA GLN A 575 13.99 -22.93 -6.63
C GLN A 575 14.96 -21.76 -6.78
N ASN A 576 15.53 -21.52 -7.96
CA ASN A 576 16.49 -20.43 -8.11
C ASN A 576 15.80 -19.05 -8.02
N LEU A 577 14.53 -18.92 -8.42
CA LEU A 577 13.75 -17.70 -8.15
C LEU A 577 13.64 -17.46 -6.63
N GLN A 578 13.30 -18.50 -5.87
CA GLN A 578 13.19 -18.43 -4.41
C GLN A 578 14.53 -18.08 -3.74
N ASP A 579 15.63 -18.66 -4.18
CA ASP A 579 16.99 -18.39 -3.69
C ASP A 579 17.42 -16.93 -3.99
N ILE A 580 17.11 -16.43 -5.17
CA ILE A 580 17.43 -15.07 -5.59
C ILE A 580 16.66 -14.04 -4.74
N VAL A 581 15.34 -14.20 -4.59
CA VAL A 581 14.50 -13.20 -3.92
C VAL A 581 14.71 -13.15 -2.41
N LEU A 582 15.17 -14.25 -1.78
CA LEU A 582 15.54 -14.28 -0.35
C LEU A 582 17.06 -14.27 -0.14
N GLY A 583 17.86 -13.96 -1.16
CA GLY A 583 19.31 -13.99 -1.11
C GLY A 583 19.97 -12.88 -0.28
N SER A 584 19.20 -11.92 0.21
CA SER A 584 19.63 -10.85 1.14
C SER A 584 20.84 -10.03 0.68
N ARG A 585 21.05 -9.86 -0.63
CA ARG A 585 22.11 -9.05 -1.22
C ARG A 585 21.98 -7.58 -0.81
N ILE A 586 23.11 -6.91 -0.58
CA ILE A 586 23.21 -5.49 -0.24
C ILE A 586 23.96 -4.76 -1.37
N TYR A 587 23.21 -4.15 -2.29
CA TYR A 587 23.78 -3.61 -3.53
C TYR A 587 24.73 -2.43 -3.30
N SER A 588 24.49 -1.59 -2.30
CA SER A 588 25.44 -0.54 -1.94
C SER A 588 26.82 -1.09 -1.53
N ALA A 589 26.83 -2.26 -0.87
CA ALA A 589 28.07 -2.94 -0.50
C ALA A 589 28.77 -3.54 -1.72
N GLU A 590 28.01 -4.14 -2.62
CA GLU A 590 28.56 -4.65 -3.89
C GLU A 590 29.20 -3.56 -4.75
N LEU A 591 28.72 -2.32 -4.64
CA LEU A 591 29.25 -1.16 -5.34
C LEU A 591 30.46 -0.49 -4.66
N ALA A 592 30.64 -0.68 -3.33
CA ALA A 592 31.52 0.25 -2.60
C ALA A 592 32.33 -0.38 -1.46
N ARG A 593 32.04 -1.60 -0.97
CA ARG A 593 32.72 -2.20 0.17
C ARG A 593 34.23 -2.31 -0.08
N ASP A 594 34.64 -2.77 -1.24
CA ASP A 594 36.05 -2.97 -1.56
C ASP A 594 36.83 -1.66 -1.61
N ASP A 595 36.21 -0.59 -2.16
CA ASP A 595 36.81 0.75 -2.18
C ASP A 595 36.94 1.32 -0.75
N VAL A 596 35.93 1.10 0.11
CA VAL A 596 35.96 1.51 1.52
C VAL A 596 37.10 0.81 2.26
N VAL A 597 37.23 -0.53 2.09
CA VAL A 597 38.31 -1.32 2.70
C VAL A 597 39.67 -0.88 2.17
N ALA A 598 39.86 -0.71 0.87
CA ALA A 598 41.15 -0.32 0.27
C ALA A 598 41.58 1.10 0.62
N SER A 599 40.64 2.03 0.87
CA SER A 599 40.96 3.45 1.03
C SER A 599 40.76 3.94 2.45
N ILE A 600 39.58 3.82 3.03
CA ILE A 600 39.26 4.38 4.37
C ILE A 600 39.91 3.51 5.44
N CYS A 601 39.79 2.20 5.31
CA CYS A 601 40.35 1.24 6.27
C CYS A 601 41.92 1.27 6.31
N ALA A 602 42.56 1.61 5.22
CA ALA A 602 44.03 1.75 5.16
C ALA A 602 44.58 2.85 6.08
N VAL A 603 43.72 3.81 6.48
CA VAL A 603 44.14 4.91 7.38
C VAL A 603 44.05 4.51 8.86
N GLY A 604 43.23 3.52 9.23
CA GLY A 604 43.01 3.02 10.60
C GLY A 604 42.24 3.96 11.53
N ASN A 605 42.38 5.27 11.39
CA ASN A 605 41.67 6.29 12.16
C ASN A 605 40.98 7.27 11.22
N VAL A 606 39.73 7.58 11.47
CA VAL A 606 38.95 8.59 10.74
C VAL A 606 38.53 9.73 11.66
N LEU A 607 38.47 10.95 11.12
CA LEU A 607 38.07 12.12 11.88
C LEU A 607 36.54 12.27 11.85
N THR A 608 35.94 12.34 13.02
CA THR A 608 34.52 12.67 13.21
C THR A 608 34.36 14.03 13.87
N THR A 609 33.11 14.51 13.99
CA THR A 609 32.82 15.74 14.74
C THR A 609 33.16 15.63 16.23
N SER A 610 33.25 14.42 16.78
CA SER A 610 33.58 14.13 18.17
C SER A 610 35.07 13.79 18.38
N GLY A 611 35.88 13.81 17.31
CA GLY A 611 37.30 13.48 17.35
C GLY A 611 37.69 12.28 16.49
N PRO A 612 38.93 11.82 16.54
CA PRO A 612 39.40 10.65 15.80
C PRO A 612 38.77 9.36 16.36
N VAL A 613 38.35 8.46 15.47
CA VAL A 613 37.79 7.15 15.80
C VAL A 613 38.62 6.07 15.12
N ASP A 614 39.08 5.07 15.87
CA ASP A 614 39.70 3.86 15.36
C ASP A 614 38.63 2.97 14.69
N VAL A 615 38.81 2.70 13.41
CA VAL A 615 37.91 1.88 12.60
C VAL A 615 38.49 0.50 12.26
N SER A 616 39.64 0.14 12.82
CA SER A 616 40.40 -1.05 12.42
C SER A 616 39.64 -2.34 12.61
N GLU A 617 38.94 -2.50 13.75
CA GLU A 617 38.13 -3.71 14.03
C GLU A 617 36.95 -3.82 13.07
N ALA A 618 36.20 -2.72 12.87
CA ALA A 618 35.11 -2.68 11.90
C ALA A 618 35.56 -2.99 10.47
N CYS A 619 36.76 -2.50 10.11
CA CYS A 619 37.35 -2.73 8.81
C CYS A 619 37.74 -4.19 8.59
N ALA A 620 38.28 -4.87 9.60
CA ALA A 620 38.58 -6.30 9.53
C ALA A 620 37.29 -7.11 9.29
N VAL A 621 36.23 -6.77 9.99
CA VAL A 621 34.91 -7.39 9.80
C VAL A 621 34.33 -7.13 8.42
N LEU A 622 34.38 -5.89 7.92
CA LEU A 622 33.87 -5.54 6.60
C LEU A 622 34.66 -6.21 5.47
N GLN A 623 35.94 -6.44 5.63
CA GLN A 623 36.77 -7.14 4.64
C GLN A 623 36.27 -8.55 4.38
N ASP A 624 35.88 -9.28 5.43
CA ASP A 624 35.45 -10.68 5.36
C ASP A 624 33.94 -10.84 5.15
N TRP A 625 33.18 -9.73 5.20
CA TRP A 625 31.72 -9.76 5.06
C TRP A 625 31.26 -10.16 3.66
N SER A 626 30.27 -11.06 3.60
CA SER A 626 29.66 -11.61 2.36
C SER A 626 28.90 -10.58 1.50
N MET A 627 28.73 -9.33 1.95
CA MET A 627 27.84 -8.31 1.37
C MET A 627 26.36 -8.78 1.32
N ARG A 628 25.99 -9.64 2.26
CA ARG A 628 24.62 -10.13 2.44
C ARG A 628 24.18 -9.91 3.89
N ASN A 629 22.87 -9.88 4.10
CA ASN A 629 22.25 -9.71 5.41
C ASN A 629 21.40 -10.96 5.77
N ASN A 630 22.02 -12.16 5.74
CA ASN A 630 21.42 -13.36 6.33
C ASN A 630 21.62 -13.37 7.86
N LEU A 631 21.02 -14.33 8.55
CA LEU A 631 21.03 -14.36 10.02
C LEU A 631 22.45 -14.52 10.60
N ASP A 632 23.27 -15.33 9.95
CA ASP A 632 24.63 -15.65 10.40
C ASP A 632 25.70 -14.70 9.81
N ASP A 633 25.32 -13.80 8.91
CA ASP A 633 26.26 -12.84 8.33
C ASP A 633 26.73 -11.83 9.38
N VAL A 634 28.04 -11.51 9.33
CA VAL A 634 28.72 -10.60 10.24
C VAL A 634 29.21 -9.38 9.43
N GLY A 635 28.94 -8.16 9.93
CA GLY A 635 29.32 -6.90 9.25
C GLY A 635 28.15 -6.09 8.68
N GLY A 636 26.99 -6.72 8.43
CA GLY A 636 25.84 -6.05 7.85
C GLY A 636 25.32 -4.86 8.66
N HIS A 637 25.39 -4.92 9.98
CA HIS A 637 25.01 -3.80 10.86
C HIS A 637 25.97 -2.62 10.78
N ILE A 638 27.27 -2.86 10.68
CA ILE A 638 28.27 -1.80 10.48
C ILE A 638 28.00 -1.09 9.15
N TRP A 639 27.83 -1.87 8.07
CA TRP A 639 27.54 -1.32 6.75
C TRP A 639 26.25 -0.51 6.73
N ARG A 640 25.20 -1.01 7.35
CA ARG A 640 23.91 -0.30 7.45
C ARG A 640 24.08 1.06 8.11
N GLU A 641 24.75 1.13 9.27
CA GLU A 641 24.93 2.37 9.98
C GLU A 641 25.82 3.35 9.18
N PHE A 642 26.87 2.84 8.52
CA PHE A 642 27.72 3.59 7.63
C PHE A 642 26.95 4.16 6.45
N PHE A 643 26.30 3.29 5.66
CA PHE A 643 25.67 3.74 4.42
C PHE A 643 24.42 4.59 4.67
N THR A 644 23.69 4.35 5.77
CA THR A 644 22.61 5.25 6.22
C THR A 644 23.14 6.64 6.56
N ALA A 645 24.30 6.75 7.19
CA ALA A 645 24.93 8.05 7.47
C ALA A 645 25.38 8.76 6.18
N VAL A 646 25.94 8.02 5.21
CA VAL A 646 26.28 8.55 3.88
C VAL A 646 25.04 9.08 3.16
N ALA A 647 23.90 8.35 3.21
CA ALA A 647 22.67 8.73 2.55
C ALA A 647 21.96 9.91 3.24
N ALA A 648 22.01 9.98 4.56
CA ALA A 648 21.35 11.03 5.36
C ALA A 648 22.11 12.38 5.34
N ASN A 649 23.34 12.42 4.87
CA ASN A 649 24.12 13.65 4.84
C ASN A 649 23.64 14.56 3.71
N THR A 650 22.82 15.57 4.06
CA THR A 650 22.19 16.50 3.11
C THR A 650 23.18 17.33 2.30
N ALA A 651 24.38 17.59 2.82
CA ALA A 651 25.49 18.16 2.04
C ALA A 651 25.94 17.21 0.93
N VAL A 652 25.60 15.93 1.04
CA VAL A 652 25.90 14.86 0.08
C VAL A 652 24.72 14.57 -0.86
N VAL A 653 23.48 14.99 -0.56
CA VAL A 653 22.25 14.59 -1.25
C VAL A 653 21.63 15.69 -2.15
N SER A 654 22.04 16.97 -2.09
CA SER A 654 21.52 17.98 -3.01
C SER A 654 21.95 17.70 -4.46
N SER A 655 21.22 18.17 -5.46
CA SER A 655 21.44 17.89 -6.90
C SER A 655 22.84 18.22 -7.43
N VAL A 656 23.62 19.01 -6.66
CA VAL A 656 25.05 19.24 -6.87
C VAL A 656 25.88 18.17 -6.17
N SER A 657 25.33 17.42 -5.26
CA SER A 657 26.02 16.55 -4.29
C SER A 657 25.81 15.05 -4.51
N SER A 658 25.02 14.59 -5.47
CA SER A 658 25.17 13.21 -5.95
C SER A 658 26.60 12.95 -6.44
N ARG A 659 27.27 13.96 -6.98
CA ARG A 659 28.70 13.95 -7.32
C ARG A 659 29.66 13.88 -6.10
N LEU A 660 29.19 14.21 -4.90
CA LEU A 660 30.02 14.06 -3.69
C LEU A 660 29.93 12.62 -3.15
N ARG A 661 28.85 11.91 -3.41
CA ARG A 661 28.67 10.50 -3.05
C ARG A 661 29.23 9.56 -4.12
N TRP A 662 28.84 9.75 -5.38
CA TRP A 662 29.23 8.91 -6.49
C TRP A 662 30.14 9.66 -7.49
N LEU A 663 31.31 9.10 -7.80
CA LEU A 663 32.25 9.65 -8.79
C LEU A 663 31.73 9.49 -10.23
N THR A 664 31.03 8.39 -10.51
CA THR A 664 30.34 8.18 -11.77
C THR A 664 28.89 8.66 -11.62
N PRO A 665 28.48 9.74 -12.29
CA PRO A 665 27.14 10.27 -12.19
C PRO A 665 26.11 9.35 -12.88
N PHE A 666 24.83 9.58 -12.58
CA PHE A 666 23.72 8.93 -13.29
C PHE A 666 23.76 9.22 -14.79
N SER A 667 23.46 8.18 -15.57
CA SER A 667 23.28 8.25 -17.03
C SER A 667 21.94 7.59 -17.40
N ALA A 668 21.09 8.32 -18.12
CA ALA A 668 19.83 7.78 -18.63
C ALA A 668 20.02 6.65 -19.66
N THR A 669 21.20 6.59 -20.30
CA THR A 669 21.56 5.49 -21.23
C THR A 669 22.09 4.25 -20.53
N ASP A 670 22.40 4.33 -19.23
CA ASP A 670 22.81 3.20 -18.40
C ASP A 670 22.19 3.29 -17.00
N PRO A 671 20.86 3.21 -16.88
CA PRO A 671 20.16 3.43 -15.61
C PRO A 671 20.34 2.28 -14.62
N VAL A 672 20.78 1.12 -15.08
CA VAL A 672 21.00 -0.07 -14.24
C VAL A 672 22.31 0.06 -13.47
N ASN A 673 23.39 0.51 -14.11
CA ASN A 673 24.72 0.51 -13.51
C ASN A 673 25.11 1.87 -12.92
N THR A 674 24.42 2.95 -13.27
CA THR A 674 24.77 4.31 -12.80
C THR A 674 23.70 4.90 -11.87
N PRO A 675 24.12 5.75 -10.87
CA PRO A 675 25.50 6.16 -10.54
C PRO A 675 26.27 5.03 -9.82
N ASN A 676 27.62 5.11 -9.84
CA ASN A 676 28.48 4.14 -9.16
C ASN A 676 29.81 4.79 -8.69
N THR A 677 30.68 3.96 -8.09
CA THR A 677 32.00 4.36 -7.56
C THR A 677 31.89 5.37 -6.43
N LEU A 678 31.77 4.88 -5.20
CA LEU A 678 31.66 5.72 -4.01
C LEU A 678 32.89 6.64 -3.88
N ASN A 679 32.66 7.92 -3.59
CA ASN A 679 33.73 8.89 -3.34
C ASN A 679 34.35 8.69 -1.95
N VAL A 680 35.14 7.64 -1.78
CA VAL A 680 35.82 7.29 -0.51
C VAL A 680 36.84 8.30 -0.04
N LEU A 681 37.25 9.24 -0.92
CA LEU A 681 38.15 10.35 -0.55
C LEU A 681 37.37 11.53 0.06
N SER A 682 36.04 11.53 0.00
CA SER A 682 35.24 12.58 0.64
C SER A 682 35.38 12.50 2.17
N PRO A 683 35.74 13.59 2.86
CA PRO A 683 35.79 13.61 4.32
C PRO A 683 34.48 13.23 4.97
N LEU A 684 33.32 13.54 4.33
CA LEU A 684 31.99 13.20 4.83
C LEU A 684 31.73 11.71 4.74
N VAL A 685 32.23 11.03 3.71
CA VAL A 685 32.11 9.56 3.56
C VAL A 685 32.99 8.87 4.58
N GLN A 686 34.23 9.38 4.80
CA GLN A 686 35.14 8.86 5.82
C GLN A 686 34.56 9.04 7.24
N GLN A 687 34.04 10.23 7.55
CA GLN A 687 33.37 10.53 8.81
C GLN A 687 32.20 9.57 9.06
N ALA A 688 31.41 9.26 8.04
CA ALA A 688 30.26 8.36 8.17
C ALA A 688 30.65 6.95 8.68
N LEU A 689 31.85 6.44 8.34
CA LEU A 689 32.36 5.18 8.89
C LEU A 689 32.70 5.30 10.38
N GLY A 690 33.37 6.39 10.79
CA GLY A 690 33.64 6.64 12.21
C GLY A 690 32.36 6.84 13.03
N ASP A 691 31.35 7.53 12.47
CA ASP A 691 30.05 7.71 13.12
C ASP A 691 29.31 6.38 13.27
N ALA A 692 29.43 5.46 12.29
CA ALA A 692 28.87 4.10 12.35
C ALA A 692 29.53 3.26 13.45
N VAL A 693 30.86 3.26 13.51
CA VAL A 693 31.62 2.56 14.56
C VAL A 693 31.27 3.10 15.95
N THR A 694 31.17 4.42 16.07
CA THR A 694 30.76 5.06 17.33
C THR A 694 29.36 4.63 17.74
N ARG A 695 28.42 4.54 16.79
CA ARG A 695 27.05 4.10 17.07
C ARG A 695 26.99 2.65 17.51
N VAL A 696 27.68 1.74 16.83
CA VAL A 696 27.76 0.32 17.19
C VAL A 696 28.32 0.16 18.60
N SER A 697 29.42 0.85 18.91
CA SER A 697 30.04 0.85 20.24
C SER A 697 29.12 1.41 21.33
N ASN A 698 28.43 2.52 21.08
CA ASN A 698 27.49 3.15 22.01
C ASN A 698 26.25 2.28 22.26
N ALA A 699 25.85 1.45 21.30
CA ALA A 699 24.79 0.47 21.45
C ALA A 699 25.26 -0.77 22.28
N GLY A 700 26.52 -0.88 22.62
CA GLY A 700 27.10 -2.04 23.33
C GLY A 700 27.12 -3.31 22.47
N VAL A 701 27.13 -3.15 21.14
CA VAL A 701 27.11 -4.26 20.17
C VAL A 701 28.52 -4.54 19.69
N ALA A 702 28.90 -5.82 19.62
CA ALA A 702 30.19 -6.23 19.08
C ALA A 702 30.27 -5.99 17.57
N MET A 703 31.45 -5.63 17.05
CA MET A 703 31.65 -5.38 15.60
C MET A 703 31.43 -6.67 14.79
N ASP A 704 31.72 -7.83 15.37
CA ASP A 704 31.55 -9.14 14.76
C ASP A 704 30.23 -9.83 15.12
N ALA A 705 29.22 -9.09 15.64
CA ALA A 705 27.93 -9.65 15.99
C ALA A 705 27.20 -10.19 14.75
N PRO A 706 26.70 -11.46 14.78
CA PRO A 706 25.84 -11.99 13.72
C PRO A 706 24.54 -11.20 13.63
N LEU A 707 24.08 -10.89 12.42
CA LEU A 707 22.90 -10.05 12.20
C LEU A 707 21.64 -10.58 12.91
N GLY A 708 21.41 -11.90 12.92
CA GLY A 708 20.24 -12.51 13.55
C GLY A 708 20.17 -12.35 15.08
N THR A 709 21.27 -11.97 15.72
CA THR A 709 21.26 -11.61 17.14
C THR A 709 20.72 -10.21 17.38
N LEU A 710 20.84 -9.34 16.39
CA LEU A 710 20.48 -7.93 16.45
C LEU A 710 19.13 -7.62 15.79
N GLN A 711 18.86 -8.25 14.64
CA GLN A 711 17.69 -7.96 13.81
C GLN A 711 16.60 -9.01 14.05
N ARG A 712 15.52 -8.57 14.70
CA ARG A 712 14.49 -9.48 15.19
C ARG A 712 13.09 -8.90 14.94
N SER A 713 12.07 -9.79 14.84
CA SER A 713 10.68 -9.35 14.77
C SER A 713 10.32 -8.53 16.00
N GLY A 714 9.91 -7.29 15.81
CA GLY A 714 9.42 -6.39 16.87
C GLY A 714 7.98 -6.68 17.33
N VAL A 715 7.30 -7.62 16.67
CA VAL A 715 5.88 -7.93 16.96
C VAL A 715 5.73 -8.90 18.14
N ILE A 716 6.71 -9.76 18.40
CA ILE A 716 6.58 -10.95 19.27
C ILE A 716 7.18 -10.71 20.68
N GLY A 717 7.62 -9.49 20.97
CA GLY A 717 8.17 -9.14 22.29
C GLY A 717 9.40 -9.99 22.66
N SER A 718 9.48 -10.50 23.90
CA SER A 718 10.63 -11.25 24.40
C SER A 718 10.92 -12.58 23.68
N ASN A 719 9.95 -13.11 22.95
CA ASN A 719 10.08 -14.32 22.13
C ASN A 719 10.33 -13.98 20.65
N SER A 720 10.83 -12.80 20.35
CA SER A 720 11.00 -12.34 18.98
C SER A 720 11.88 -13.29 18.15
N VAL A 721 11.45 -13.53 16.90
CA VAL A 721 12.14 -14.39 15.95
C VAL A 721 13.19 -13.57 15.21
N PRO A 722 14.43 -14.06 14.98
CA PRO A 722 15.39 -13.37 14.12
C PRO A 722 14.88 -13.28 12.70
N VAL A 723 15.17 -12.17 12.01
CA VAL A 723 14.76 -11.96 10.63
C VAL A 723 15.94 -11.44 9.80
N PHE A 724 16.06 -11.93 8.57
CA PHE A 724 17.09 -11.53 7.61
C PHE A 724 16.62 -10.39 6.70
N GLY A 725 17.54 -9.81 5.92
CA GLY A 725 17.26 -8.74 4.96
C GLY A 725 17.87 -7.39 5.35
N GLY A 726 17.71 -6.42 4.47
CA GLY A 726 18.25 -5.07 4.61
C GLY A 726 17.23 -3.99 4.30
N THR A 727 17.64 -2.73 4.42
CA THR A 727 16.78 -1.59 4.10
C THR A 727 16.81 -1.26 2.60
N GLY A 728 15.79 -0.58 2.11
CA GLY A 728 15.76 -0.07 0.72
C GLY A 728 16.90 0.92 0.44
N GLY A 729 17.30 1.73 1.43
CA GLY A 729 18.42 2.65 1.34
C GLY A 729 19.78 1.96 1.16
N GLU A 730 19.95 0.77 1.75
CA GLU A 730 21.14 -0.08 1.50
C GLU A 730 21.12 -0.76 0.13
N GLY A 731 20.01 -0.68 -0.60
CA GLY A 731 19.81 -1.38 -1.85
C GLY A 731 19.47 -2.87 -1.66
N ALA A 732 18.87 -3.26 -0.55
CA ALA A 732 18.39 -4.62 -0.35
C ALA A 732 17.14 -4.89 -1.18
N PHE A 733 17.06 -6.10 -1.79
CA PHE A 733 15.83 -6.59 -2.40
C PHE A 733 14.93 -7.28 -1.35
N THR A 734 15.54 -8.06 -0.46
CA THR A 734 14.86 -8.68 0.69
C THR A 734 14.70 -7.62 1.77
N ILE A 735 13.54 -6.97 1.81
CA ILE A 735 13.32 -5.74 2.58
C ILE A 735 12.91 -6.02 4.02
N ILE A 736 13.60 -5.34 4.93
CA ILE A 736 13.10 -5.01 6.27
C ILE A 736 13.22 -3.50 6.49
N SER A 737 12.42 -2.96 7.39
CA SER A 737 12.58 -1.61 7.91
C SER A 737 12.72 -1.66 9.43
N ALA A 738 13.74 -1.02 9.92
CA ALA A 738 14.05 -0.94 11.35
C ALA A 738 14.57 0.47 11.67
N PRO A 739 14.43 0.93 12.91
CA PRO A 739 15.09 2.15 13.36
C PRO A 739 16.61 2.00 13.31
N ARG A 740 17.33 3.11 13.56
CA ARG A 740 18.80 3.07 13.76
C ARG A 740 19.12 2.13 14.95
N LEU A 741 20.33 1.56 14.94
CA LEU A 741 20.82 0.65 15.97
C LEU A 741 20.73 1.27 17.37
N THR A 742 20.18 0.52 18.29
CA THR A 742 20.12 0.80 19.72
C THR A 742 20.65 -0.40 20.52
N ASP A 743 20.71 -0.28 21.84
CA ASP A 743 21.00 -1.41 22.75
C ASP A 743 19.99 -2.57 22.65
N GLN A 744 18.81 -2.33 22.05
CA GLN A 744 17.80 -3.35 21.75
C GLN A 744 17.98 -3.97 20.35
N GLY A 745 19.03 -3.60 19.61
CA GLY A 745 19.25 -4.01 18.24
C GLY A 745 18.30 -3.32 17.24
N TYR A 746 17.80 -4.09 16.29
CA TYR A 746 16.87 -3.65 15.24
C TYR A 746 15.50 -4.35 15.38
N PRO A 747 14.54 -3.77 16.11
CA PRO A 747 13.18 -4.30 16.15
C PRO A 747 12.47 -4.04 14.81
N VAL A 748 12.16 -5.11 14.07
CA VAL A 748 11.54 -5.04 12.76
C VAL A 748 10.03 -5.09 12.89
N THR A 749 9.35 -4.04 12.43
CA THR A 749 7.88 -3.93 12.42
C THR A 749 7.32 -3.61 11.03
N PHE A 750 8.18 -3.66 10.01
CA PHE A 750 7.83 -3.31 8.63
C PHE A 750 8.79 -4.02 7.64
N GLY A 751 8.34 -4.32 6.45
CA GLY A 751 9.17 -4.91 5.39
C GLY A 751 8.41 -5.94 4.57
N ASN A 752 9.11 -6.98 4.10
CA ASN A 752 8.47 -8.11 3.45
C ASN A 752 7.25 -8.53 4.27
N SER A 753 6.11 -8.71 3.60
CA SER A 753 4.85 -9.04 4.28
C SER A 753 4.24 -10.32 3.71
N TYR A 754 3.42 -10.23 2.67
CA TYR A 754 3.05 -11.39 1.88
C TYR A 754 4.11 -11.66 0.81
N ILE A 755 4.52 -12.89 0.64
CA ILE A 755 5.45 -13.32 -0.41
C ILE A 755 4.80 -14.48 -1.15
N GLN A 756 4.73 -14.41 -2.49
CA GLN A 756 4.31 -15.52 -3.32
C GLN A 756 5.28 -15.76 -4.48
N THR A 757 5.53 -17.03 -4.79
CA THR A 757 6.06 -17.50 -6.06
C THR A 757 5.01 -18.42 -6.68
N VAL A 758 4.59 -18.13 -7.89
CA VAL A 758 3.51 -18.86 -8.59
C VAL A 758 3.97 -19.30 -9.96
N THR A 759 3.70 -20.55 -10.30
CA THR A 759 3.91 -21.14 -11.64
C THR A 759 2.81 -22.16 -11.92
N TRP A 760 2.91 -22.87 -13.03
CA TRP A 760 1.96 -23.92 -13.41
C TRP A 760 2.69 -25.21 -13.77
N SER A 761 1.97 -26.33 -13.75
CA SER A 761 2.54 -27.66 -14.09
C SER A 761 3.08 -27.72 -15.52
N ASP A 762 2.46 -27.00 -16.45
CA ASP A 762 2.79 -26.96 -17.87
C ASP A 762 2.07 -25.76 -18.55
N ASN A 763 2.16 -25.63 -19.88
CA ASN A 763 1.51 -24.59 -20.67
C ASN A 763 0.14 -24.99 -21.26
N SER A 764 -0.45 -26.09 -20.80
CA SER A 764 -1.76 -26.55 -21.30
C SER A 764 -2.92 -25.76 -20.69
N ALA A 765 -4.07 -25.81 -21.33
CA ALA A 765 -5.31 -25.23 -20.81
C ALA A 765 -5.76 -25.85 -19.46
N ASN A 766 -5.26 -27.06 -19.15
CA ASN A 766 -5.56 -27.79 -17.90
C ASN A 766 -4.38 -27.76 -16.90
N ALA A 767 -3.41 -26.89 -17.14
CA ALA A 767 -2.28 -26.71 -16.23
C ALA A 767 -2.77 -26.41 -14.81
N LYS A 768 -2.13 -27.03 -13.82
CA LYS A 768 -2.44 -26.82 -12.42
C LYS A 768 -1.50 -25.75 -11.83
N VAL A 769 -2.07 -24.79 -11.17
CA VAL A 769 -1.30 -23.77 -10.46
C VAL A 769 -0.50 -24.39 -9.31
N GLN A 770 0.72 -23.92 -9.14
CA GLN A 770 1.64 -24.25 -8.06
C GLN A 770 2.11 -22.97 -7.43
N ALA A 771 1.84 -22.78 -6.15
CA ALA A 771 2.18 -21.57 -5.43
C ALA A 771 2.81 -21.89 -4.07
N GLU A 772 3.85 -21.13 -3.74
CA GLU A 772 4.53 -21.20 -2.44
C GLU A 772 4.78 -19.80 -1.91
N GLY A 773 4.79 -19.65 -0.59
CA GLY A 773 4.99 -18.34 -0.02
C GLY A 773 4.94 -18.25 1.49
N PHE A 774 4.79 -17.02 1.97
CA PHE A 774 4.79 -16.64 3.39
C PHE A 774 3.80 -15.51 3.67
N ILE A 775 3.39 -15.44 4.92
CA ILE A 775 3.04 -14.18 5.60
C ILE A 775 4.04 -13.97 6.73
N THR A 776 4.93 -13.00 6.58
CA THR A 776 6.17 -12.90 7.39
C THR A 776 5.95 -12.64 8.89
N TYR A 777 4.81 -12.08 9.24
CA TYR A 777 4.38 -11.78 10.61
C TYR A 777 3.27 -12.70 11.12
N SER A 778 3.01 -13.82 10.42
CA SER A 778 1.98 -14.80 10.74
C SER A 778 0.53 -14.31 10.55
N GLN A 779 -0.44 -15.23 10.57
CA GLN A 779 -1.84 -14.96 10.25
C GLN A 779 -2.55 -14.17 11.35
N SER A 780 -2.17 -14.36 12.63
CA SER A 780 -2.93 -13.80 13.75
C SER A 780 -2.24 -12.62 14.41
N THR A 781 -3.03 -11.69 14.92
CA THR A 781 -2.63 -10.58 15.80
C THR A 781 -2.92 -10.87 17.27
N ASP A 782 -3.59 -11.97 17.59
CA ASP A 782 -3.89 -12.37 18.95
C ASP A 782 -2.76 -13.24 19.53
N PRO A 783 -2.02 -12.79 20.57
CA PRO A 783 -0.93 -13.56 21.16
C PRO A 783 -1.36 -14.93 21.73
N ALA A 784 -2.65 -15.12 22.02
CA ALA A 784 -3.20 -16.40 22.47
C ALA A 784 -3.53 -17.37 21.32
N ASN A 785 -3.37 -16.94 20.06
CA ASN A 785 -3.58 -17.77 18.89
C ASN A 785 -2.31 -18.55 18.53
N PRO A 786 -2.35 -19.86 18.24
CA PRO A 786 -1.19 -20.63 17.79
C PRO A 786 -0.52 -20.06 16.52
N HIS A 787 -1.29 -19.35 15.70
CA HIS A 787 -0.80 -18.75 14.45
C HIS A 787 -0.33 -17.29 14.61
N TYR A 788 0.17 -16.94 15.80
CA TYR A 788 0.71 -15.62 16.09
C TYR A 788 2.15 -15.41 15.59
N PHE A 789 2.96 -16.49 15.51
CA PHE A 789 4.39 -16.40 15.11
C PHE A 789 4.91 -17.59 14.30
N ASP A 790 4.10 -18.58 14.00
CA ASP A 790 4.52 -19.82 13.32
C ASP A 790 5.01 -19.57 11.88
N PHE A 791 4.31 -18.77 11.09
CA PHE A 791 4.79 -18.37 9.77
C PHE A 791 6.07 -17.50 9.84
N THR A 792 6.23 -16.70 10.89
CA THR A 792 7.46 -15.92 11.10
C THR A 792 8.67 -16.85 11.30
N GLN A 793 8.49 -17.99 11.97
CA GLN A 793 9.54 -19.01 12.11
C GLN A 793 9.88 -19.67 10.78
N GLU A 794 8.88 -20.01 9.96
CA GLU A 794 9.09 -20.54 8.60
C GLU A 794 9.84 -19.54 7.71
N TYR A 795 9.43 -18.26 7.74
CA TYR A 795 10.10 -17.18 7.02
C TYR A 795 11.56 -17.00 7.47
N SER A 796 11.80 -16.93 8.78
CA SER A 796 13.15 -16.83 9.37
C SER A 796 14.08 -17.94 8.88
N ALA A 797 13.55 -19.15 8.75
CA ALA A 797 14.28 -20.34 8.28
C ALA A 797 14.28 -20.47 6.74
N LYS A 798 13.69 -19.55 5.99
CA LYS A 798 13.51 -19.61 4.53
C LYS A 798 12.85 -20.92 4.05
N ARG A 799 11.98 -21.53 4.88
CA ARG A 799 11.24 -22.74 4.51
C ARG A 799 9.95 -22.36 3.82
N TRP A 800 9.95 -22.37 2.49
CA TRP A 800 8.80 -22.04 1.66
C TRP A 800 7.63 -22.99 1.95
N HIS A 801 6.44 -22.39 2.16
CA HIS A 801 5.21 -23.13 2.42
C HIS A 801 4.40 -23.25 1.13
N LYS A 802 4.08 -24.49 0.75
CA LYS A 802 3.20 -24.78 -0.40
C LYS A 802 1.77 -24.38 -0.04
N PHE A 803 1.13 -23.56 -0.86
CA PHE A 803 -0.26 -23.17 -0.70
C PHE A 803 -1.20 -24.26 -1.27
N PRO A 804 -1.98 -24.99 -0.45
CA PRO A 804 -2.96 -25.94 -0.95
C PRO A 804 -4.06 -25.16 -1.68
N PHE A 805 -4.23 -25.41 -2.98
CA PHE A 805 -5.24 -24.72 -3.79
C PHE A 805 -6.35 -25.66 -4.26
N HIS A 806 -6.01 -26.79 -4.89
CA HIS A 806 -7.01 -27.73 -5.35
C HIS A 806 -7.69 -28.45 -4.17
N GLU A 807 -8.99 -28.75 -4.28
CA GLU A 807 -9.79 -29.36 -3.20
C GLU A 807 -9.11 -30.61 -2.61
N ALA A 808 -8.48 -31.44 -3.45
CA ALA A 808 -7.75 -32.63 -2.97
C ALA A 808 -6.57 -32.27 -2.07
N ASP A 809 -5.80 -31.23 -2.42
CA ASP A 809 -4.66 -30.77 -1.63
C ASP A 809 -5.13 -30.11 -0.32
N VAL A 810 -6.23 -29.35 -0.38
CA VAL A 810 -6.86 -28.73 0.81
C VAL A 810 -7.34 -29.81 1.78
N GLN A 811 -8.00 -30.85 1.28
CA GLN A 811 -8.45 -31.98 2.11
C GLN A 811 -7.29 -32.78 2.69
N ALA A 812 -6.23 -33.00 1.91
CA ALA A 812 -5.04 -33.70 2.39
C ALA A 812 -4.29 -32.92 3.49
N ALA A 813 -4.31 -31.59 3.42
CA ALA A 813 -3.65 -30.70 4.36
C ALA A 813 -4.55 -30.23 5.52
N LYS A 814 -5.79 -30.71 5.59
CA LYS A 814 -6.80 -30.25 6.57
C LYS A 814 -6.36 -30.46 8.01
N VAL A 815 -6.33 -29.40 8.80
CA VAL A 815 -6.08 -29.40 10.26
C VAL A 815 -7.40 -29.35 11.01
N SER A 816 -8.33 -28.51 10.58
CA SER A 816 -9.65 -28.38 11.19
C SER A 816 -10.69 -28.00 10.14
N GLU A 817 -11.96 -28.24 10.48
CA GLU A 817 -13.10 -27.88 9.62
C GLU A 817 -14.25 -27.37 10.50
N LYS A 818 -14.90 -26.32 10.03
CA LYS A 818 -16.08 -25.73 10.66
C LYS A 818 -17.15 -25.43 9.59
N ASN A 819 -18.37 -25.90 9.82
CA ASN A 819 -19.52 -25.52 9.00
C ASN A 819 -20.26 -24.39 9.71
N LEU A 820 -20.52 -23.33 8.99
CA LEU A 820 -21.13 -22.10 9.47
C LEU A 820 -22.44 -21.87 8.71
N SER A 821 -23.54 -22.00 9.40
CA SER A 821 -24.87 -21.75 8.84
C SER A 821 -25.66 -20.78 9.73
N GLU A 822 -26.45 -19.92 9.13
CA GLU A 822 -27.35 -18.96 9.79
C GLU A 822 -28.60 -18.72 8.95
#